data_d10f5607d3d5eff63d388b36174dd73a
#
_entry.id   d10f5607d3d5eff63d388b36174dd73a
#
_cell.length_a   1.000
_cell.length_b   1.000
_cell.length_c   1.000
_cell.angle_alpha   90.00
_cell.angle_beta   90.00
_cell.angle_gamma   90.00
#
_symmetry.space_group_name_H-M   'P 1'
#
loop_
_entity.id
_entity.type
_entity.pdbx_description
1 polymer ?
#
loop_
_entity_poly.entity_id
_entity_poly.type
_entity_poly.pdbx_seq_one_letter_code
_entity_poly.pdbx_strand_id
1 'polypeptide(L)'
;MKRLTRIACLLVLCSVCRPLAAQTLKLNDKGYLETRGVNVMVYSNPFSAAFYDEKRSGIDIVHHGVLTVTNGGVRLNETPEQWDLVPEMAGREVDEATGEVKVKLHYNEYDFSSEIRVAPKDKGFTISVYLDEPIPAATEGKACFNLEFLPSAYWNHSYIADGKPCYFPRYAGTDTELRPLEDKALQINNLITSDVRGRDEFPVARPLSVAHRFVMAPDEPTRMVTVTSDTEIQMYDGRMAAQNGWFVLHSFLPAGRTGKVLEWYVEPNSVSDWVREPVIGFSQVGYTPSQHKEAIVEYDTNDVLLPSMNVFKVTEHGTVVLAKTVPMQKWGYYLRYNYAKADFSSITEPGIYFLEYGGRRTNIFPVAADAYSKVWIPTLDVWFPEQMDHMQVKEGYRVWHSAPHLDDCLQAPTNTPHFDMFEQGPELFSPYKDYEFIPGFDAGGWFDAGDFDIESGSHCGVLLNFATLWDEFRPERDETMVDQANRYVNIHFADGKPDLLQQIEHGVLPILNMVEKIGHACRGINHATLYQYNRLDEPGTITDNKHLTGDERWLFTYSNPGLEFQFTSALAASARALKDLNPELSKRCLAASLKLWKANTKNLKHPEMALQAGFQLFLTTGDKKYIKDFEKLVLDSPRNLTLALQAAPYMSAEFLSKLEPSIVSFKERLDAIAEENPYGVSVYGGGWGSTGQIVSQGINAYYAHKYFPEIIGEEYIYRSADFIFGCHPFSNVSFVTGVGVKPKNVNYGNNRADFSFIPGALVPGFLLLQPDYIENKDDWPFFWGQNEATIGGNASYLLFGTMLSSLAE
;
A
#
# COMPACT_ATOMS: atom_id res chain seq x y z
N MET A 1 9.43 71.77 -45.58
CA MET A 1 8.55 72.45 -44.61
C MET A 1 7.18 71.81 -44.69
N LYS A 2 6.78 71.05 -43.75
CA LYS A 2 5.41 70.82 -43.22
C LYS A 2 5.48 69.83 -42.08
N ARG A 3 5.31 70.32 -40.87
CA ARG A 3 5.22 69.57 -39.63
C ARG A 3 3.83 68.94 -39.60
N LEU A 4 3.78 67.64 -39.41
CA LEU A 4 2.58 66.93 -39.05
C LEU A 4 2.63 66.58 -37.53
N THR A 5 1.74 67.19 -36.78
CA THR A 5 1.45 66.97 -35.37
C THR A 5 0.71 65.68 -35.20
N ARG A 6 1.30 64.71 -34.46
CA ARG A 6 0.60 63.52 -34.01
C ARG A 6 0.04 63.78 -32.63
N ILE A 7 -1.27 63.81 -32.54
CA ILE A 7 -2.03 63.73 -31.26
C ILE A 7 -2.01 62.29 -30.77
N ALA A 8 -1.35 62.02 -29.66
CA ALA A 8 -1.42 60.75 -28.97
C ALA A 8 -2.63 60.75 -28.01
N CYS A 9 -3.65 59.99 -28.28
CA CYS A 9 -4.70 59.71 -27.32
C CYS A 9 -4.16 58.71 -26.29
N LEU A 10 -3.91 59.19 -25.08
CA LEU A 10 -3.65 58.36 -23.91
C LEU A 10 -4.98 57.79 -23.42
N LEU A 11 -5.27 56.53 -23.75
CA LEU A 11 -6.31 55.75 -23.07
C LEU A 11 -5.79 55.33 -21.70
N VAL A 12 -6.22 56.01 -20.64
CA VAL A 12 -6.03 55.58 -19.27
C VAL A 12 -6.98 54.41 -19.02
N LEU A 13 -6.46 53.18 -19.07
CA LEU A 13 -7.14 52.03 -18.52
C LEU A 13 -7.10 52.19 -16.99
N CYS A 14 -8.18 52.67 -16.42
CA CYS A 14 -8.45 52.48 -14.99
C CYS A 14 -8.72 50.98 -14.75
N SER A 15 -7.68 50.23 -14.41
CA SER A 15 -7.82 48.95 -13.78
C SER A 15 -8.54 49.16 -12.45
N VAL A 16 -9.79 48.86 -12.40
CA VAL A 16 -10.53 48.77 -11.13
C VAL A 16 -9.92 47.57 -10.40
N CYS A 17 -8.91 47.84 -9.56
CA CYS A 17 -8.50 46.88 -8.52
C CYS A 17 -9.73 46.68 -7.62
N ARG A 18 -10.56 45.67 -7.92
CA ARG A 18 -11.47 45.14 -6.90
C ARG A 18 -10.57 44.64 -5.78
N PRO A 19 -10.74 45.10 -4.53
CA PRO A 19 -10.06 44.43 -3.43
C PRO A 19 -10.50 42.96 -3.50
N LEU A 20 -9.57 42.03 -3.75
CA LEU A 20 -9.82 40.63 -3.55
C LEU A 20 -10.21 40.51 -2.08
N ALA A 21 -11.47 40.18 -1.80
CA ALA A 21 -11.88 39.83 -0.46
C ALA A 21 -10.98 38.69 -0.02
N ALA A 22 -10.33 38.86 1.11
CA ALA A 22 -9.49 37.82 1.70
C ALA A 22 -10.33 36.57 1.79
N GLN A 23 -9.89 35.47 1.14
CA GLN A 23 -10.57 34.22 1.18
C GLN A 23 -10.35 33.61 2.56
N THR A 24 -11.40 33.60 3.36
CA THR A 24 -11.38 32.99 4.71
C THR A 24 -11.77 31.53 4.61
N LEU A 25 -11.14 30.69 5.41
CA LEU A 25 -11.53 29.28 5.59
C LEU A 25 -12.93 29.22 6.22
N LYS A 26 -13.76 28.31 5.73
CA LYS A 26 -15.13 28.06 6.25
C LYS A 26 -15.35 26.56 6.39
N LEU A 27 -16.13 26.22 7.40
CA LEU A 27 -16.59 24.84 7.54
C LEU A 27 -17.52 24.50 6.36
N ASN A 28 -17.29 23.35 5.75
CA ASN A 28 -18.14 22.81 4.69
C ASN A 28 -19.12 21.75 5.21
N ASP A 29 -19.98 21.25 4.34
CA ASP A 29 -21.00 20.22 4.64
C ASP A 29 -20.41 18.84 5.01
N LYS A 30 -19.14 18.62 4.72
CA LYS A 30 -18.40 17.41 5.07
C LYS A 30 -17.62 17.50 6.39
N GLY A 31 -17.72 18.64 7.08
CA GLY A 31 -17.14 18.82 8.42
C GLY A 31 -15.65 19.10 8.44
N TYR A 32 -15.07 19.71 7.40
CA TYR A 32 -13.72 20.24 7.37
C TYR A 32 -13.68 21.68 6.88
N LEU A 33 -12.59 22.39 7.17
CA LEU A 33 -12.42 23.79 6.75
C LEU A 33 -11.93 23.87 5.32
N GLU A 34 -12.53 24.75 4.52
CA GLU A 34 -12.12 24.95 3.15
C GLU A 34 -12.12 26.40 2.68
N THR A 35 -11.28 26.68 1.73
CA THR A 35 -11.32 27.84 0.84
C THR A 35 -10.74 27.41 -0.52
N ARG A 36 -10.68 28.32 -1.50
CA ARG A 36 -10.17 27.97 -2.84
C ARG A 36 -8.78 27.33 -2.77
N GLY A 37 -8.70 26.08 -3.22
CA GLY A 37 -7.46 25.29 -3.24
C GLY A 37 -6.90 24.85 -1.90
N VAL A 38 -7.59 25.10 -0.77
CA VAL A 38 -7.13 24.69 0.55
C VAL A 38 -8.24 23.98 1.28
N ASN A 39 -7.94 22.78 1.78
CA ASN A 39 -8.82 22.04 2.68
C ASN A 39 -8.04 21.65 3.94
N VAL A 40 -8.61 21.88 5.12
CA VAL A 40 -8.02 21.51 6.41
C VAL A 40 -8.92 20.47 7.05
N MET A 41 -8.49 19.23 7.01
CA MET A 41 -9.19 18.10 7.59
C MET A 41 -8.66 17.88 9.01
N VAL A 42 -9.57 17.77 9.98
CA VAL A 42 -9.20 17.66 11.39
C VAL A 42 -9.79 16.39 11.95
N TYR A 43 -8.97 15.36 12.08
CA TYR A 43 -9.39 14.05 12.60
C TYR A 43 -10.69 13.53 11.96
N SER A 44 -10.83 13.77 10.67
CA SER A 44 -12.04 13.38 9.92
C SER A 44 -12.02 11.92 9.49
N ASN A 45 -10.85 11.30 9.42
CA ASN A 45 -10.72 9.89 9.11
C ASN A 45 -10.92 9.05 10.37
N PRO A 46 -11.98 8.22 10.47
CA PRO A 46 -12.22 7.38 11.65
C PRO A 46 -11.33 6.14 11.71
N PHE A 47 -10.54 5.86 10.67
CA PHE A 47 -9.70 4.69 10.63
C PHE A 47 -8.69 4.71 11.77
N SER A 48 -8.65 3.63 12.54
CA SER A 48 -7.73 3.42 13.65
C SER A 48 -6.78 2.28 13.29
N ALA A 49 -5.53 2.63 12.99
CA ALA A 49 -4.47 1.68 12.71
C ALA A 49 -3.62 1.41 13.96
N ALA A 50 -2.83 0.35 13.92
CA ALA A 50 -1.87 0.04 14.97
C ALA A 50 -0.68 0.99 14.97
N PHE A 51 -0.29 1.49 13.79
CA PHE A 51 0.91 2.29 13.58
C PHE A 51 0.58 3.67 13.02
N TYR A 52 1.42 4.65 13.34
CA TYR A 52 1.19 6.04 12.91
C TYR A 52 1.26 6.24 11.40
N ASP A 53 2.11 5.52 10.71
CA ASP A 53 2.31 5.63 9.27
C ASP A 53 1.28 4.86 8.43
N GLU A 54 0.40 4.10 9.04
CA GLU A 54 -0.78 3.52 8.38
C GLU A 54 -1.90 4.54 8.12
N LYS A 55 -1.56 5.77 7.96
CA LYS A 55 -2.44 6.89 7.67
C LYS A 55 -3.62 7.02 8.61
N ARG A 56 -3.32 7.58 9.74
CA ARG A 56 -4.31 7.83 10.80
C ARG A 56 -4.96 9.19 10.67
N SER A 57 -5.95 9.41 11.50
CA SER A 57 -6.50 10.73 11.72
C SER A 57 -5.48 11.70 12.30
N GLY A 58 -5.52 12.94 11.82
CA GLY A 58 -4.69 14.04 12.26
C GLY A 58 -5.23 15.36 11.74
N ILE A 59 -4.47 16.43 11.88
CA ILE A 59 -4.68 17.64 11.11
C ILE A 59 -3.95 17.45 9.78
N ASP A 60 -4.73 17.43 8.69
CA ASP A 60 -4.24 17.24 7.34
C ASP A 60 -4.55 18.49 6.50
N ILE A 61 -3.61 18.91 5.65
CA ILE A 61 -3.82 20.03 4.72
C ILE A 61 -3.69 19.52 3.29
N VAL A 62 -4.79 19.57 2.56
CA VAL A 62 -4.79 19.38 1.10
C VAL A 62 -4.66 20.77 0.47
N HIS A 63 -3.53 21.00 -0.21
CA HIS A 63 -3.15 22.29 -0.73
C HIS A 63 -3.09 22.21 -2.26
N HIS A 64 -4.02 22.89 -2.94
CA HIS A 64 -4.17 22.88 -4.38
C HIS A 64 -4.18 21.45 -4.96
N GLY A 65 -5.08 20.60 -4.37
CA GLY A 65 -5.31 19.22 -4.81
C GLY A 65 -4.26 18.19 -4.35
N VAL A 66 -3.25 18.59 -3.59
CA VAL A 66 -2.19 17.69 -3.09
C VAL A 66 -2.16 17.71 -1.57
N LEU A 67 -2.14 16.56 -0.92
CA LEU A 67 -1.86 16.46 0.51
C LEU A 67 -0.41 16.89 0.75
N THR A 68 -0.22 17.94 1.52
CA THR A 68 1.08 18.54 1.78
C THR A 68 1.49 18.45 3.24
N VAL A 69 0.51 18.39 4.14
CA VAL A 69 0.69 18.31 5.58
C VAL A 69 -0.22 17.23 6.14
N THR A 70 0.28 16.47 7.09
CA THR A 70 -0.44 15.34 7.69
C THR A 70 -0.11 15.18 9.18
N ASN A 71 -0.82 14.26 9.83
CA ASN A 71 -0.56 13.77 11.20
C ASN A 71 -0.44 14.87 12.26
N GLY A 72 -1.04 16.05 12.04
CA GLY A 72 -1.05 17.12 13.05
C GLY A 72 -1.69 16.61 14.34
N GLY A 73 -0.93 16.63 15.46
CA GLY A 73 -1.40 16.09 16.72
C GLY A 73 -0.39 16.19 17.86
N VAL A 74 -0.81 15.74 19.02
CA VAL A 74 0.09 15.61 20.20
C VAL A 74 0.83 14.29 20.09
N ARG A 75 2.15 14.33 20.28
CA ARG A 75 3.04 13.16 20.33
C ARG A 75 3.75 13.12 21.69
N LEU A 76 4.11 11.93 22.14
CA LEU A 76 4.81 11.75 23.40
C LEU A 76 6.34 11.66 23.26
N ASN A 77 6.83 11.51 22.04
CA ASN A 77 8.23 11.58 21.65
C ASN A 77 8.52 12.83 20.83
N GLU A 78 9.73 13.35 20.92
CA GLU A 78 10.16 14.55 20.20
C GLU A 78 10.41 14.28 18.71
N THR A 79 10.89 13.10 18.36
CA THR A 79 11.08 12.65 16.98
C THR A 79 10.05 11.57 16.70
N PRO A 80 9.07 11.84 15.82
CA PRO A 80 8.03 10.84 15.52
C PRO A 80 8.61 9.61 14.83
N GLU A 81 8.14 8.46 15.26
CA GLU A 81 8.41 7.15 14.67
C GLU A 81 7.11 6.37 14.48
N GLN A 82 7.11 5.38 13.58
CA GLN A 82 5.93 4.55 13.38
C GLN A 82 5.51 3.78 14.63
N TRP A 83 6.47 3.42 15.48
CA TRP A 83 6.24 2.62 16.70
C TRP A 83 5.83 3.43 17.92
N ASP A 84 5.67 4.74 17.77
CA ASP A 84 5.18 5.58 18.85
C ASP A 84 3.80 5.15 19.30
N LEU A 85 3.51 5.35 20.59
CA LEU A 85 2.17 5.15 21.11
C LEU A 85 1.15 6.00 20.34
N VAL A 86 0.07 5.38 19.99
CA VAL A 86 -1.00 5.97 19.21
C VAL A 86 -2.17 6.31 20.12
N PRO A 87 -2.63 7.58 20.20
CA PRO A 87 -3.77 7.94 21.02
C PRO A 87 -5.07 7.43 20.42
N GLU A 88 -5.99 7.06 21.28
CA GLU A 88 -7.39 6.86 20.90
C GLU A 88 -8.10 8.21 20.74
N MET A 89 -8.95 8.34 19.73
CA MET A 89 -9.82 9.49 19.56
C MET A 89 -11.04 9.31 20.48
N ALA A 90 -11.01 9.96 21.64
CA ALA A 90 -12.09 9.90 22.64
C ALA A 90 -13.33 10.72 22.28
N GLY A 91 -13.20 11.66 21.33
CA GLY A 91 -14.34 12.44 20.82
C GLY A 91 -13.92 13.48 19.80
N ARG A 92 -14.85 13.80 18.90
CA ARG A 92 -14.73 14.87 17.90
C ARG A 92 -16.02 15.66 17.84
N GLU A 93 -15.93 16.98 18.03
CA GLU A 93 -17.06 17.91 18.00
C GLU A 93 -16.80 19.00 16.96
N VAL A 94 -17.83 19.38 16.23
CA VAL A 94 -17.81 20.47 15.25
C VAL A 94 -18.84 21.52 15.62
N ASP A 95 -18.41 22.74 15.84
CA ASP A 95 -19.31 23.89 16.06
C ASP A 95 -19.61 24.52 14.68
N GLU A 96 -20.78 24.25 14.16
CA GLU A 96 -21.23 24.79 12.88
C GLU A 96 -21.31 26.32 12.84
N ALA A 97 -21.51 26.97 13.99
CA ALA A 97 -21.66 28.43 14.06
C ALA A 97 -20.31 29.16 13.95
N THR A 98 -19.27 28.60 14.53
CA THR A 98 -17.92 29.19 14.55
C THR A 98 -16.96 28.51 13.56
N GLY A 99 -17.24 27.30 13.14
CA GLY A 99 -16.36 26.44 12.38
C GLY A 99 -15.24 25.80 13.21
N GLU A 100 -15.31 25.91 14.56
CA GLU A 100 -14.32 25.26 15.42
C GLU A 100 -14.51 23.75 15.44
N VAL A 101 -13.41 23.02 15.31
CA VAL A 101 -13.36 21.56 15.49
C VAL A 101 -12.55 21.24 16.74
N LYS A 102 -13.14 20.47 17.66
CA LYS A 102 -12.50 20.00 18.91
C LYS A 102 -12.32 18.50 18.85
N VAL A 103 -11.15 18.05 19.24
CA VAL A 103 -10.80 16.63 19.26
C VAL A 103 -10.14 16.29 20.59
N LYS A 104 -10.68 15.28 21.27
CA LYS A 104 -10.07 14.69 22.47
C LYS A 104 -9.32 13.44 22.10
N LEU A 105 -8.07 13.37 22.54
CA LEU A 105 -7.16 12.25 22.33
C LEU A 105 -6.77 11.70 23.71
N HIS A 106 -6.69 10.38 23.83
CA HIS A 106 -6.32 9.67 25.05
C HIS A 106 -5.25 8.63 24.79
N TYR A 107 -4.19 8.65 25.60
CA TYR A 107 -3.11 7.65 25.63
C TYR A 107 -3.35 6.71 26.80
N ASN A 108 -3.79 5.49 26.54
CA ASN A 108 -4.15 4.50 27.58
C ASN A 108 -2.95 4.15 28.49
N GLU A 109 -1.74 4.07 27.93
CA GLU A 109 -0.54 3.65 28.64
C GLU A 109 -0.11 4.63 29.73
N TYR A 110 -0.50 5.89 29.59
CA TYR A 110 -0.21 6.95 30.54
C TYR A 110 -1.44 7.49 31.27
N ASP A 111 -2.64 6.98 30.95
CA ASP A 111 -3.93 7.57 31.35
C ASP A 111 -3.95 9.11 31.12
N PHE A 112 -3.44 9.51 29.94
CA PHE A 112 -3.21 10.92 29.61
C PHE A 112 -4.11 11.38 28.49
N SER A 113 -4.78 12.51 28.66
CA SER A 113 -5.65 13.12 27.63
C SER A 113 -5.17 14.51 27.23
N SER A 114 -5.38 14.81 25.96
CA SER A 114 -5.21 16.14 25.40
C SER A 114 -6.42 16.52 24.53
N GLU A 115 -6.71 17.83 24.45
CA GLU A 115 -7.73 18.34 23.53
C GLU A 115 -7.08 19.30 22.53
N ILE A 116 -7.31 19.06 21.25
CA ILE A 116 -6.89 19.94 20.15
C ILE A 116 -8.11 20.71 19.67
N ARG A 117 -7.97 22.04 19.52
CA ARG A 117 -9.01 22.89 18.92
C ARG A 117 -8.46 23.57 17.69
N VAL A 118 -9.18 23.44 16.58
CA VAL A 118 -8.85 24.09 15.31
C VAL A 118 -10.00 25.03 14.95
N ALA A 119 -9.69 26.33 14.81
CA ALA A 119 -10.70 27.33 14.51
C ALA A 119 -10.26 28.26 13.38
N PRO A 120 -11.14 28.59 12.41
CA PRO A 120 -10.85 29.58 11.38
C PRO A 120 -10.49 30.93 11.99
N LYS A 121 -9.46 31.56 11.45
CA LYS A 121 -9.02 32.91 11.86
C LYS A 121 -8.39 33.64 10.69
N ASP A 122 -8.86 34.82 10.37
CA ASP A 122 -8.36 35.65 9.28
C ASP A 122 -8.28 34.86 7.94
N LYS A 123 -7.08 34.66 7.39
CA LYS A 123 -6.82 33.90 6.16
C LYS A 123 -6.43 32.43 6.44
N GLY A 124 -6.27 32.09 7.70
CA GLY A 124 -5.80 30.77 8.13
C GLY A 124 -6.68 30.22 9.24
N PHE A 125 -6.07 29.53 10.17
CA PHE A 125 -6.72 28.92 11.32
C PHE A 125 -5.75 28.86 12.51
N THR A 126 -6.32 28.81 13.72
CA THR A 126 -5.55 28.52 14.92
C THR A 126 -5.63 27.04 15.27
N ILE A 127 -4.54 26.51 15.80
CA ILE A 127 -4.46 25.21 16.45
C ILE A 127 -4.10 25.49 17.90
N SER A 128 -4.95 25.08 18.83
CA SER A 128 -4.70 25.24 20.25
C SER A 128 -4.73 23.88 20.97
N VAL A 129 -3.75 23.64 21.83
CA VAL A 129 -3.68 22.42 22.66
C VAL A 129 -4.10 22.78 24.09
N TYR A 130 -5.03 21.99 24.61
CA TYR A 130 -5.54 22.09 25.99
C TYR A 130 -5.24 20.80 26.74
N LEU A 131 -4.85 20.95 28.01
CA LEU A 131 -4.60 19.84 28.91
C LEU A 131 -5.46 20.01 30.18
N ASP A 132 -6.22 18.98 30.54
CA ASP A 132 -6.96 18.94 31.81
C ASP A 132 -6.01 18.64 32.97
N GLU A 133 -4.98 17.82 32.71
CA GLU A 133 -3.91 17.45 33.62
C GLU A 133 -2.54 17.72 32.99
N PRO A 134 -1.48 17.93 33.81
CA PRO A 134 -0.13 18.08 33.28
C PRO A 134 0.31 16.84 32.49
N ILE A 135 1.24 17.03 31.53
CA ILE A 135 1.86 15.90 30.80
C ILE A 135 2.53 14.93 31.80
N PRO A 136 2.54 13.61 31.50
CA PRO A 136 3.19 12.62 32.34
C PRO A 136 4.67 12.96 32.55
N ALA A 137 5.18 12.75 33.77
CA ALA A 137 6.56 13.09 34.11
C ALA A 137 7.60 12.40 33.20
N ALA A 138 7.30 11.17 32.75
CA ALA A 138 8.16 10.42 31.82
C ALA A 138 8.24 11.06 30.43
N THR A 139 7.33 11.96 30.08
CA THR A 139 7.26 12.62 28.76
C THR A 139 7.70 14.09 28.82
N GLU A 140 8.14 14.59 29.99
CA GLU A 140 8.65 15.96 30.12
C GLU A 140 9.86 16.18 29.23
N GLY A 141 9.84 17.28 28.43
CA GLY A 141 10.88 17.60 27.45
C GLY A 141 10.84 16.74 26.19
N LYS A 142 9.82 15.90 26.03
CA LYS A 142 9.61 15.00 24.87
C LYS A 142 8.25 15.24 24.23
N ALA A 143 7.17 15.28 25.07
CA ALA A 143 5.82 15.51 24.56
C ALA A 143 5.71 16.84 23.84
N CYS A 144 5.15 16.81 22.65
CA CYS A 144 5.06 17.96 21.77
C CYS A 144 3.79 17.94 20.91
N PHE A 145 3.41 19.09 20.38
CA PHE A 145 2.48 19.15 19.26
C PHE A 145 3.27 19.15 17.97
N ASN A 146 2.91 18.30 17.03
CA ASN A 146 3.54 18.15 15.72
C ASN A 146 2.62 18.59 14.60
N LEU A 147 3.25 19.02 13.48
CA LEU A 147 2.63 19.13 12.17
C LEU A 147 3.67 18.65 11.15
N GLU A 148 3.30 17.65 10.35
CA GLU A 148 4.24 16.89 9.50
C GLU A 148 4.07 17.28 8.04
N PHE A 149 5.15 17.79 7.43
CA PHE A 149 5.20 18.29 6.05
C PHE A 149 5.78 17.22 5.13
N LEU A 150 5.05 16.83 4.09
CA LEU A 150 5.44 15.76 3.19
C LEU A 150 6.61 16.14 2.30
N PRO A 151 7.74 15.42 2.33
CA PRO A 151 8.93 15.77 1.57
C PRO A 151 8.68 15.93 0.07
N SER A 152 7.87 15.08 -0.55
CA SER A 152 7.53 15.16 -1.97
C SER A 152 6.89 16.49 -2.39
N ALA A 153 6.31 17.22 -1.45
CA ALA A 153 5.73 18.54 -1.68
C ALA A 153 6.69 19.70 -1.39
N TYR A 154 7.79 19.45 -0.66
CA TYR A 154 8.65 20.50 -0.13
C TYR A 154 10.13 20.41 -0.50
N TRP A 155 10.70 19.24 -0.77
CA TRP A 155 12.08 19.21 -1.24
C TRP A 155 12.23 19.95 -2.57
N ASN A 156 13.41 20.54 -2.81
CA ASN A 156 13.72 21.47 -3.86
C ASN A 156 13.10 22.88 -3.68
N HIS A 157 12.42 23.14 -2.56
CA HIS A 157 11.93 24.45 -2.16
C HIS A 157 12.76 25.04 -1.02
N SER A 158 12.51 26.30 -0.73
CA SER A 158 13.08 27.02 0.40
C SER A 158 12.08 27.11 1.57
N TYR A 159 12.58 27.50 2.72
CA TYR A 159 11.75 27.98 3.82
C TYR A 159 12.42 29.16 4.51
N ILE A 160 11.67 29.94 5.26
CA ILE A 160 12.16 31.07 6.01
C ILE A 160 11.85 30.84 7.49
N ALA A 161 12.87 30.90 8.38
CA ALA A 161 12.75 30.78 9.82
C ALA A 161 13.15 32.11 10.47
N ASP A 162 12.21 32.87 11.06
CA ASP A 162 12.38 34.20 11.62
C ASP A 162 13.18 35.16 10.70
N GLY A 163 12.82 35.15 9.42
CA GLY A 163 13.48 35.98 8.39
C GLY A 163 14.77 35.40 7.81
N LYS A 164 15.29 34.29 8.34
CA LYS A 164 16.49 33.63 7.82
C LYS A 164 16.08 32.64 6.71
N PRO A 165 16.61 32.78 5.48
CA PRO A 165 16.34 31.83 4.40
C PRO A 165 17.09 30.53 4.60
N CYS A 166 16.40 29.42 4.34
CA CYS A 166 16.89 28.05 4.45
C CYS A 166 16.34 27.21 3.27
N TYR A 167 16.81 25.98 3.12
CA TYR A 167 16.38 25.07 2.06
C TYR A 167 15.97 23.73 2.66
N PHE A 168 14.93 23.12 2.09
CA PHE A 168 14.57 21.75 2.41
C PHE A 168 15.61 20.79 1.82
N PRO A 169 16.28 19.98 2.64
CA PRO A 169 17.30 19.06 2.13
C PRO A 169 16.64 17.94 1.30
N ARG A 170 17.14 17.73 0.08
CA ARG A 170 16.71 16.59 -0.75
C ARG A 170 17.16 15.28 -0.14
N TYR A 171 18.34 15.23 0.39
CA TYR A 171 18.96 14.06 1.02
C TYR A 171 18.76 14.11 2.54
N ALA A 172 18.39 12.99 3.13
CA ALA A 172 18.24 12.83 4.58
C ALA A 172 19.64 12.82 5.23
N GLY A 173 20.09 13.93 5.74
CA GLY A 173 21.44 14.12 6.26
C GLY A 173 21.48 15.06 7.44
N THR A 174 20.51 14.94 8.37
CA THR A 174 20.49 15.78 9.57
C THR A 174 21.54 15.30 10.58
N ASP A 175 22.07 16.24 11.37
CA ASP A 175 22.86 15.91 12.54
C ASP A 175 22.00 15.19 13.57
N THR A 176 22.60 14.20 14.27
CA THR A 176 21.94 13.41 15.29
C THR A 176 22.68 13.50 16.63
N GLU A 177 21.96 13.22 17.68
CA GLU A 177 22.47 13.05 19.03
C GLU A 177 22.06 11.66 19.53
N LEU A 178 23.01 10.88 20.07
CA LEU A 178 22.72 9.62 20.71
C LEU A 178 22.24 9.86 22.14
N ARG A 179 21.14 9.26 22.52
CA ARG A 179 20.58 9.29 23.88
C ARG A 179 20.35 7.88 24.40
N PRO A 180 20.42 7.68 25.72
CA PRO A 180 20.09 6.42 26.34
C PRO A 180 18.66 5.96 26.00
N LEU A 181 18.44 4.67 25.76
CA LEU A 181 17.12 4.11 25.50
C LEU A 181 16.12 4.39 26.63
N GLU A 182 16.58 4.44 27.88
CA GLU A 182 15.76 4.78 29.03
C GLU A 182 15.14 6.18 28.97
N ASP A 183 15.71 7.06 28.15
CA ASP A 183 15.16 8.39 27.91
C ASP A 183 14.00 8.39 26.91
N LYS A 184 13.77 7.31 26.19
CA LYS A 184 12.67 7.22 25.21
C LYS A 184 11.34 7.01 25.92
N ALA A 185 10.30 7.71 25.48
CA ALA A 185 8.94 7.44 25.93
C ALA A 185 8.50 6.04 25.51
N LEU A 186 7.47 5.50 26.14
CA LEU A 186 6.93 4.19 25.80
C LEU A 186 6.59 4.11 24.30
N GLN A 187 6.81 2.96 23.75
CA GLN A 187 6.39 2.58 22.40
C GLN A 187 5.33 1.47 22.48
N ILE A 188 4.72 1.16 21.36
CA ILE A 188 3.78 0.03 21.25
C ILE A 188 4.44 -1.22 21.85
N ASN A 189 3.70 -1.91 22.72
CA ASN A 189 4.10 -3.15 23.39
C ASN A 189 5.39 -3.07 24.24
N ASN A 190 5.88 -1.89 24.59
CA ASN A 190 7.10 -1.68 25.38
C ASN A 190 8.36 -2.37 24.78
N LEU A 191 8.41 -2.51 23.47
CA LEU A 191 9.49 -3.24 22.79
C LEU A 191 10.65 -2.35 22.38
N ILE A 192 11.08 -1.48 23.27
CA ILE A 192 12.38 -0.82 23.13
C ILE A 192 13.44 -1.80 23.59
N THR A 193 14.19 -2.33 22.64
CA THR A 193 15.30 -3.22 22.93
C THR A 193 16.61 -2.56 22.51
N SER A 194 17.72 -2.98 23.11
CA SER A 194 19.05 -2.65 22.58
C SER A 194 19.16 -3.13 21.13
N ASP A 195 19.99 -2.47 20.33
CA ASP A 195 20.27 -2.96 18.99
C ASP A 195 21.00 -4.32 19.04
N VAL A 196 21.09 -5.01 17.91
CA VAL A 196 21.77 -6.32 17.80
C VAL A 196 23.24 -6.32 18.28
N ARG A 197 23.83 -5.14 18.47
CA ARG A 197 25.16 -4.95 19.03
C ARG A 197 25.14 -4.68 20.53
N GLY A 198 23.97 -4.76 21.17
CA GLY A 198 23.78 -4.50 22.59
C GLY A 198 23.96 -3.05 23.02
N ARG A 199 23.74 -2.09 22.11
CA ARG A 199 23.79 -0.67 22.42
C ARG A 199 22.45 -0.21 22.98
N ASP A 200 22.50 0.40 24.16
CA ASP A 200 21.32 0.96 24.83
C ASP A 200 21.16 2.46 24.52
N GLU A 201 21.28 2.81 23.23
CA GLU A 201 21.21 4.19 22.74
C GLU A 201 20.32 4.25 21.50
N PHE A 202 19.68 5.40 21.30
CA PHE A 202 18.92 5.70 20.08
C PHE A 202 19.29 7.08 19.53
N PRO A 203 19.26 7.29 18.20
CA PRO A 203 19.56 8.57 17.60
C PRO A 203 18.33 9.49 17.66
N VAL A 204 18.55 10.73 18.05
CA VAL A 204 17.57 11.82 18.00
C VAL A 204 18.04 12.86 16.97
N ALA A 205 17.19 13.27 16.06
CA ALA A 205 17.51 14.30 15.09
C ALA A 205 17.68 15.65 15.79
N ARG A 206 18.71 16.42 15.40
CA ARG A 206 18.81 17.82 15.79
C ARG A 206 17.96 18.69 14.86
N PRO A 207 17.33 19.76 15.38
CA PRO A 207 16.50 20.62 14.55
C PRO A 207 17.32 21.30 13.44
N LEU A 208 16.77 21.32 12.24
CA LEU A 208 17.31 22.10 11.12
C LEU A 208 17.23 23.61 11.38
N SER A 209 16.18 24.03 12.07
CA SER A 209 15.94 25.44 12.44
C SER A 209 15.03 25.52 13.66
N VAL A 210 15.21 26.60 14.42
CA VAL A 210 14.40 26.96 15.56
C VAL A 210 13.93 28.41 15.37
N ALA A 211 12.63 28.66 15.46
CA ALA A 211 12.03 29.97 15.19
C ALA A 211 10.61 30.08 15.78
N HIS A 212 10.09 31.32 15.87
CA HIS A 212 8.69 31.58 16.20
C HIS A 212 7.80 31.67 14.95
N ARG A 213 8.40 31.88 13.78
CA ARG A 213 7.70 31.99 12.51
C ARG A 213 8.43 31.23 11.41
N PHE A 214 7.72 30.31 10.78
CA PHE A 214 8.15 29.62 9.58
C PHE A 214 7.29 30.02 8.38
N VAL A 215 7.92 30.20 7.21
CA VAL A 215 7.24 30.28 5.92
C VAL A 215 7.78 29.14 5.07
N MET A 216 6.96 28.13 4.86
CA MET A 216 7.30 26.95 4.08
C MET A 216 7.03 27.21 2.60
N ALA A 217 7.97 26.89 1.72
CA ALA A 217 7.91 27.07 0.27
C ALA A 217 7.44 28.49 -0.17
N PRO A 218 8.09 29.58 0.25
CA PRO A 218 7.71 30.93 -0.15
C PRO A 218 7.86 31.17 -1.66
N ASP A 219 8.61 30.34 -2.35
CA ASP A 219 8.86 30.33 -3.79
C ASP A 219 7.75 29.63 -4.60
N GLU A 220 6.81 28.94 -3.94
CA GLU A 220 5.71 28.21 -4.61
C GLU A 220 4.35 28.55 -3.99
N PRO A 221 3.56 29.45 -4.60
CA PRO A 221 2.29 29.90 -4.04
C PRO A 221 1.26 28.77 -3.75
N THR A 222 1.34 27.66 -4.46
CA THR A 222 0.43 26.52 -4.28
C THR A 222 0.89 25.56 -3.17
N ARG A 223 2.01 25.86 -2.50
CA ARG A 223 2.59 25.08 -1.39
C ARG A 223 2.92 25.94 -0.18
N MET A 224 2.86 27.25 -0.31
CA MET A 224 3.28 28.18 0.75
C MET A 224 2.37 28.08 1.97
N VAL A 225 2.95 27.78 3.13
CA VAL A 225 2.28 27.76 4.44
C VAL A 225 3.07 28.59 5.42
N THR A 226 2.42 29.51 6.11
CA THR A 226 3.03 30.25 7.23
C THR A 226 2.55 29.66 8.55
N VAL A 227 3.49 29.36 9.46
CA VAL A 227 3.20 28.92 10.83
C VAL A 227 3.84 29.92 11.78
N THR A 228 3.05 30.40 12.75
CA THR A 228 3.51 31.38 13.76
C THR A 228 3.02 30.96 15.14
N SER A 229 3.86 31.13 16.17
CA SER A 229 3.51 30.91 17.56
C SER A 229 4.33 31.79 18.49
N ASP A 230 3.77 32.11 19.66
CA ASP A 230 4.51 32.71 20.76
C ASP A 230 5.45 31.68 21.45
N THR A 231 5.19 30.37 21.23
CA THR A 231 6.05 29.27 21.67
C THR A 231 7.06 28.95 20.57
N GLU A 232 8.30 28.62 20.96
CA GLU A 232 9.33 28.21 20.05
C GLU A 232 8.88 27.00 19.22
N ILE A 233 9.10 27.07 17.91
CA ILE A 233 8.85 25.99 16.96
C ILE A 233 10.19 25.46 16.47
N GLN A 234 10.37 24.17 16.45
CA GLN A 234 11.55 23.49 15.94
C GLN A 234 11.18 22.73 14.67
N MET A 235 12.05 22.73 13.68
CA MET A 235 11.88 21.96 12.45
C MET A 235 12.91 20.85 12.36
N TYR A 236 12.44 19.63 12.16
CA TYR A 236 13.25 18.44 12.01
C TYR A 236 13.15 17.85 10.62
N ASP A 237 14.24 17.18 10.20
CA ASP A 237 14.20 16.19 9.12
C ASP A 237 13.97 14.80 9.75
N GLY A 238 12.73 14.33 9.75
CA GLY A 238 12.35 13.04 10.38
C GLY A 238 12.76 11.82 9.57
N ARG A 239 13.30 11.98 8.36
CA ARG A 239 13.62 10.84 7.46
C ARG A 239 14.76 9.95 7.95
N MET A 240 15.42 10.34 9.01
CA MET A 240 16.38 9.49 9.70
C MET A 240 15.73 8.45 10.63
N ALA A 241 14.51 8.73 11.10
CA ALA A 241 13.76 7.78 11.91
C ALA A 241 13.13 6.69 11.02
N ALA A 242 13.01 5.49 11.57
CA ALA A 242 12.44 4.38 10.84
C ALA A 242 11.00 4.71 10.39
N GLN A 243 10.74 4.57 9.10
CA GLN A 243 9.41 4.56 8.48
C GLN A 243 8.69 5.92 8.39
N ASN A 244 9.04 6.92 9.20
CA ASN A 244 8.39 8.23 9.22
C ASN A 244 9.32 9.32 8.69
N GLY A 245 9.26 9.54 7.40
CA GLY A 245 10.17 10.43 6.74
C GLY A 245 9.60 11.79 6.38
N TRP A 246 9.16 12.58 7.34
CA TRP A 246 8.58 13.91 7.11
C TRP A 246 9.49 15.03 7.60
N PHE A 247 9.28 16.25 7.08
CA PHE A 247 9.77 17.44 7.73
C PHE A 247 8.77 17.82 8.82
N VAL A 248 9.20 17.84 10.07
CA VAL A 248 8.32 17.99 11.22
C VAL A 248 8.51 19.37 11.85
N LEU A 249 7.45 20.16 11.91
CA LEU A 249 7.38 21.29 12.83
C LEU A 249 6.83 20.82 14.15
N HIS A 250 7.48 21.15 15.26
CA HIS A 250 6.95 20.87 16.57
C HIS A 250 7.22 21.95 17.61
N SER A 251 6.40 21.99 18.67
CA SER A 251 6.64 22.74 19.90
C SER A 251 6.43 21.83 21.10
N PHE A 252 7.37 21.87 22.05
CA PHE A 252 7.24 21.11 23.28
C PHE A 252 6.08 21.60 24.12
N LEU A 253 5.37 20.66 24.74
CA LEU A 253 4.35 20.96 25.73
C LEU A 253 5.00 21.27 27.08
N PRO A 254 4.59 22.36 27.76
CA PRO A 254 5.21 22.76 29.01
C PRO A 254 4.84 21.82 30.15
N ALA A 255 5.85 21.35 30.90
CA ALA A 255 5.68 20.55 32.11
C ALA A 255 4.87 21.29 33.19
N GLY A 256 4.05 20.56 33.93
CA GLY A 256 3.29 21.09 35.08
C GLY A 256 2.21 22.11 34.73
N ARG A 257 1.84 22.28 33.47
CA ARG A 257 0.82 23.24 33.00
C ARG A 257 -0.47 22.54 32.58
N THR A 258 -1.58 23.23 32.79
CA THR A 258 -2.94 22.85 32.38
C THR A 258 -3.64 24.00 31.66
N GLY A 259 -4.85 23.76 31.13
CA GLY A 259 -5.58 24.72 30.32
C GLY A 259 -4.99 24.83 28.91
N LYS A 260 -5.07 25.99 28.29
CA LYS A 260 -4.44 26.23 26.99
C LYS A 260 -2.93 26.33 27.17
N VAL A 261 -2.21 25.35 26.69
CA VAL A 261 -0.75 25.23 26.83
C VAL A 261 0.02 25.61 25.60
N LEU A 262 -0.62 25.57 24.41
CA LEU A 262 -0.01 25.92 23.12
C LEU A 262 -1.05 26.58 22.22
N GLU A 263 -0.59 27.52 21.37
CA GLU A 263 -1.37 28.02 20.23
C GLU A 263 -0.45 28.30 19.04
N TRP A 264 -0.83 27.76 17.89
CA TRP A 264 -0.23 28.07 16.59
C TRP A 264 -1.25 28.77 15.72
N TYR A 265 -0.80 29.76 14.92
CA TYR A 265 -1.55 30.28 13.79
C TYR A 265 -0.94 29.76 12.49
N VAL A 266 -1.77 29.08 11.69
CA VAL A 266 -1.37 28.44 10.43
C VAL A 266 -2.13 29.11 9.28
N GLU A 267 -1.41 29.61 8.29
CA GLU A 267 -1.95 30.28 7.11
C GLU A 267 -1.44 29.61 5.83
N PRO A 268 -2.16 28.62 5.30
CA PRO A 268 -1.90 28.09 3.96
C PRO A 268 -2.36 29.09 2.91
N ASN A 269 -1.49 29.36 1.93
CA ASN A 269 -1.80 30.33 0.89
C ASN A 269 -2.88 29.84 -0.06
N SER A 270 -3.89 30.62 -0.31
CA SER A 270 -4.98 30.32 -1.24
C SER A 270 -4.84 31.13 -2.52
N VAL A 271 -4.76 30.47 -3.66
CA VAL A 271 -4.75 31.09 -4.99
C VAL A 271 -6.19 31.22 -5.46
N SER A 272 -6.69 32.45 -5.58
CA SER A 272 -8.12 32.77 -5.75
C SER A 272 -8.77 32.25 -7.01
N ASP A 273 -8.02 32.09 -8.08
CA ASP A 273 -8.45 31.62 -9.39
C ASP A 273 -7.97 30.21 -9.74
N TRP A 274 -7.41 29.51 -8.75
CA TRP A 274 -6.93 28.16 -8.98
C TRP A 274 -8.06 27.21 -9.39
N VAL A 275 -7.78 26.43 -10.41
CA VAL A 275 -8.61 25.31 -10.89
C VAL A 275 -7.68 24.13 -11.08
N ARG A 276 -8.06 22.98 -10.54
CA ARG A 276 -7.28 21.77 -10.72
C ARG A 276 -7.30 21.31 -12.17
N GLU A 277 -6.14 21.03 -12.70
CA GLU A 277 -6.01 20.47 -14.03
C GLU A 277 -6.70 19.11 -14.14
N PRO A 278 -7.40 18.82 -15.26
CA PRO A 278 -8.05 17.53 -15.45
C PRO A 278 -7.03 16.38 -15.47
N VAL A 279 -7.41 15.27 -14.86
CA VAL A 279 -6.67 14.00 -14.92
C VAL A 279 -7.38 13.09 -15.91
N ILE A 280 -6.63 12.52 -16.84
CA ILE A 280 -7.14 11.57 -17.82
C ILE A 280 -6.70 10.18 -17.40
N GLY A 281 -7.64 9.40 -16.85
CA GLY A 281 -7.42 7.99 -16.49
C GLY A 281 -7.55 7.10 -17.73
N PHE A 282 -6.55 6.26 -17.96
CA PHE A 282 -6.51 5.29 -19.06
C PHE A 282 -5.50 4.18 -18.71
N SER A 283 -5.54 3.06 -19.44
CA SER A 283 -4.60 1.95 -19.22
C SER A 283 -3.21 2.28 -19.76
N GLN A 284 -2.21 2.31 -18.89
CA GLN A 284 -0.79 2.57 -19.23
C GLN A 284 -0.13 1.43 -20.02
N VAL A 285 -0.72 0.23 -19.99
CA VAL A 285 -0.25 -0.91 -20.81
C VAL A 285 -0.93 -0.97 -22.17
N GLY A 286 -1.94 -0.16 -22.38
CA GLY A 286 -2.72 -0.10 -23.62
C GLY A 286 -3.91 -1.06 -23.64
N TYR A 287 -4.32 -1.44 -24.83
CA TYR A 287 -5.59 -2.12 -25.09
C TYR A 287 -5.46 -3.16 -26.18
N THR A 288 -6.27 -4.21 -26.13
CA THR A 288 -6.44 -5.08 -27.31
C THR A 288 -7.35 -4.41 -28.35
N PRO A 289 -7.25 -4.76 -29.65
CA PRO A 289 -8.08 -4.16 -30.69
C PRO A 289 -9.58 -4.29 -30.45
N SER A 290 -10.02 -5.43 -29.92
CA SER A 290 -11.44 -5.78 -29.76
C SER A 290 -12.04 -5.35 -28.43
N GLN A 291 -11.23 -5.10 -27.36
CA GLN A 291 -11.80 -4.76 -26.05
C GLN A 291 -12.52 -3.41 -26.04
N HIS A 292 -13.46 -3.25 -25.13
CA HIS A 292 -14.03 -1.95 -24.78
C HIS A 292 -12.93 -1.02 -24.23
N LYS A 293 -12.83 0.20 -24.77
CA LYS A 293 -11.81 1.19 -24.45
C LYS A 293 -12.47 2.47 -23.97
N GLU A 294 -12.30 2.79 -22.70
CA GLU A 294 -12.87 3.99 -22.09
C GLU A 294 -11.79 4.79 -21.37
N ALA A 295 -11.75 6.08 -21.61
CA ALA A 295 -10.98 7.01 -20.79
C ALA A 295 -11.91 7.74 -19.82
N ILE A 296 -11.44 7.94 -18.59
CA ILE A 296 -12.20 8.63 -17.56
C ILE A 296 -11.48 9.94 -17.23
N VAL A 297 -12.18 11.06 -17.40
CA VAL A 297 -11.68 12.39 -17.10
C VAL A 297 -12.22 12.86 -15.77
N GLU A 298 -11.31 13.11 -14.82
CA GLU A 298 -11.55 13.77 -13.55
C GLU A 298 -11.25 15.25 -13.71
N TYR A 299 -12.21 16.14 -13.44
CA TYR A 299 -12.04 17.58 -13.61
C TYR A 299 -12.65 18.37 -12.43
N ASP A 300 -12.08 19.55 -12.19
CA ASP A 300 -12.48 20.42 -11.09
C ASP A 300 -13.96 20.80 -11.15
N THR A 301 -14.62 20.91 -10.01
CA THR A 301 -16.01 21.38 -9.93
C THR A 301 -16.19 22.80 -10.42
N ASN A 302 -15.11 23.58 -10.47
CA ASN A 302 -15.09 24.94 -11.02
C ASN A 302 -14.67 24.99 -12.50
N ASP A 303 -14.44 23.83 -13.12
CA ASP A 303 -14.12 23.72 -14.54
C ASP A 303 -15.36 23.33 -15.37
N VAL A 304 -15.27 23.51 -16.66
CA VAL A 304 -16.35 23.24 -17.60
C VAL A 304 -16.01 21.99 -18.41
N LEU A 305 -16.94 21.03 -18.45
CA LEU A 305 -16.80 19.85 -19.28
C LEU A 305 -16.69 20.24 -20.76
N LEU A 306 -15.57 19.88 -21.39
CA LEU A 306 -15.43 20.03 -22.84
C LEU A 306 -16.24 18.96 -23.58
N PRO A 307 -16.76 19.25 -24.78
CA PRO A 307 -17.68 18.35 -25.48
C PRO A 307 -17.02 17.09 -26.03
N SER A 308 -15.70 17.07 -26.19
CA SER A 308 -15.01 15.98 -26.88
C SER A 308 -13.56 15.81 -26.40
N MET A 309 -13.03 14.62 -26.65
CA MET A 309 -11.64 14.23 -26.51
C MET A 309 -11.08 13.82 -27.87
N ASN A 310 -9.84 14.16 -28.15
CA ASN A 310 -9.13 13.76 -29.36
C ASN A 310 -8.28 12.52 -29.10
N VAL A 311 -8.33 11.55 -30.02
CA VAL A 311 -7.46 10.37 -30.07
C VAL A 311 -6.48 10.58 -31.22
N PHE A 312 -5.20 10.60 -30.91
CA PHE A 312 -4.12 10.75 -31.89
C PHE A 312 -3.39 9.43 -32.09
N LYS A 313 -2.96 9.18 -33.31
CA LYS A 313 -2.07 8.06 -33.67
C LYS A 313 -0.68 8.57 -34.01
N VAL A 314 0.34 7.88 -33.54
CA VAL A 314 1.72 8.06 -34.00
C VAL A 314 1.97 7.10 -35.15
N THR A 315 2.29 7.64 -36.31
CA THR A 315 2.55 6.86 -37.52
C THR A 315 3.92 6.16 -37.44
N GLU A 316 4.18 5.22 -38.35
CA GLU A 316 5.49 4.56 -38.49
C GLU A 316 6.67 5.53 -38.76
N HIS A 317 6.37 6.72 -39.28
CA HIS A 317 7.37 7.77 -39.51
C HIS A 317 7.52 8.75 -38.34
N GLY A 318 6.87 8.49 -37.17
CA GLY A 318 6.91 9.34 -35.99
C GLY A 318 6.04 10.60 -36.10
N THR A 319 5.23 10.73 -37.16
CA THR A 319 4.29 11.87 -37.29
C THR A 319 3.01 11.60 -36.50
N VAL A 320 2.42 12.66 -35.96
CA VAL A 320 1.18 12.59 -35.19
C VAL A 320 0.02 12.97 -36.11
N VAL A 321 -0.99 12.12 -36.14
CA VAL A 321 -2.23 12.35 -36.90
C VAL A 321 -3.45 12.20 -35.98
N LEU A 322 -4.48 13.03 -36.20
CA LEU A 322 -5.75 12.85 -35.52
C LEU A 322 -6.43 11.60 -36.04
N ALA A 323 -6.56 10.58 -35.21
CA ALA A 323 -7.25 9.34 -35.58
C ALA A 323 -8.76 9.49 -35.43
N LYS A 324 -9.20 10.10 -34.30
CA LYS A 324 -10.63 10.31 -34.05
C LYS A 324 -10.87 11.40 -33.01
N THR A 325 -12.00 12.07 -33.07
CA THR A 325 -12.57 12.86 -32.00
C THR A 325 -13.78 12.12 -31.45
N VAL A 326 -13.83 11.88 -30.14
CA VAL A 326 -14.90 11.16 -29.45
C VAL A 326 -15.66 12.09 -28.52
N PRO A 327 -16.99 11.91 -28.36
CA PRO A 327 -17.76 12.75 -27.45
C PRO A 327 -17.45 12.42 -25.99
N MET A 328 -17.50 13.45 -25.15
CA MET A 328 -17.48 13.29 -23.69
C MET A 328 -18.90 13.06 -23.17
N GLN A 329 -19.05 12.06 -22.31
CA GLN A 329 -20.30 11.76 -21.62
C GLN A 329 -20.12 12.09 -20.15
N LYS A 330 -20.92 13.03 -19.64
CA LYS A 330 -20.91 13.37 -18.21
C LYS A 330 -21.33 12.12 -17.40
N TRP A 331 -20.50 11.71 -16.44
CA TRP A 331 -20.86 10.66 -15.51
C TRP A 331 -21.51 11.25 -14.25
N GLY A 332 -20.89 12.24 -13.61
CA GLY A 332 -21.40 12.87 -12.40
C GLY A 332 -20.30 13.38 -11.47
N TYR A 333 -20.66 13.46 -10.18
CA TYR A 333 -19.75 13.87 -9.10
C TYR A 333 -19.38 12.66 -8.25
N TYR A 334 -18.08 12.53 -7.94
CA TYR A 334 -17.59 11.50 -7.04
C TYR A 334 -16.45 12.07 -6.19
N LEU A 335 -16.51 11.86 -4.90
CA LEU A 335 -15.56 12.40 -3.91
C LEU A 335 -15.45 13.94 -3.98
N ARG A 336 -14.45 14.49 -4.67
CA ARG A 336 -14.18 15.95 -4.75
C ARG A 336 -14.40 16.54 -6.12
N TYR A 337 -14.53 15.71 -7.16
CA TYR A 337 -14.44 16.16 -8.54
C TYR A 337 -15.63 15.70 -9.39
N ASN A 338 -15.77 16.35 -10.52
CA ASN A 338 -16.66 15.90 -11.57
C ASN A 338 -15.95 14.89 -12.47
N TYR A 339 -16.74 13.99 -13.05
CA TYR A 339 -16.24 12.93 -13.93
C TYR A 339 -17.00 12.89 -15.22
N ALA A 340 -16.28 12.56 -16.30
CA ALA A 340 -16.82 12.28 -17.60
C ALA A 340 -16.06 11.14 -18.26
N LYS A 341 -16.73 10.44 -19.19
CA LYS A 341 -16.20 9.27 -19.87
C LYS A 341 -16.09 9.51 -21.36
N ALA A 342 -15.09 8.93 -22.00
CA ALA A 342 -14.88 8.97 -23.44
C ALA A 342 -14.67 7.55 -23.96
N ASP A 343 -15.65 7.03 -24.71
CA ASP A 343 -15.54 5.74 -25.38
C ASP A 343 -14.80 5.90 -26.71
N PHE A 344 -13.65 5.25 -26.81
CA PHE A 344 -12.86 5.18 -28.04
C PHE A 344 -12.65 3.73 -28.53
N SER A 345 -13.56 2.82 -28.19
CA SER A 345 -13.56 1.41 -28.60
C SER A 345 -13.47 1.20 -30.11
N SER A 346 -13.93 2.19 -30.86
CA SER A 346 -13.81 2.19 -32.33
C SER A 346 -12.39 2.30 -32.89
N ILE A 347 -11.41 2.59 -32.06
CA ILE A 347 -9.98 2.48 -32.41
C ILE A 347 -9.58 1.02 -32.31
N THR A 348 -9.62 0.31 -33.42
CA THR A 348 -9.28 -1.13 -33.53
C THR A 348 -7.99 -1.38 -34.30
N GLU A 349 -7.48 -0.38 -34.99
CA GLU A 349 -6.23 -0.50 -35.76
C GLU A 349 -5.04 -0.59 -34.81
N PRO A 350 -4.16 -1.60 -34.91
CA PRO A 350 -2.94 -1.67 -34.14
C PRO A 350 -2.04 -0.44 -34.35
N GLY A 351 -1.41 0.01 -33.27
CA GLY A 351 -0.53 1.18 -33.33
C GLY A 351 -0.28 1.81 -31.97
N ILE A 352 0.40 2.95 -31.99
CA ILE A 352 0.70 3.76 -30.79
C ILE A 352 -0.22 4.98 -30.80
N TYR A 353 -0.90 5.20 -29.69
CA TYR A 353 -1.89 6.25 -29.53
C TYR A 353 -1.63 7.10 -28.29
N PHE A 354 -2.27 8.26 -28.23
CA PHE A 354 -2.43 9.06 -27.02
C PHE A 354 -3.75 9.84 -27.08
N LEU A 355 -4.21 10.29 -25.92
CA LEU A 355 -5.44 11.08 -25.78
C LEU A 355 -5.08 12.54 -25.50
N GLU A 356 -5.95 13.45 -25.93
CA GLU A 356 -5.84 14.88 -25.63
C GLU A 356 -7.20 15.44 -25.21
N TYR A 357 -7.24 16.07 -24.05
CA TYR A 357 -8.41 16.74 -23.50
C TYR A 357 -8.01 18.06 -22.84
N GLY A 358 -8.66 19.16 -23.19
CA GLY A 358 -8.39 20.48 -22.61
C GLY A 358 -6.94 20.96 -22.77
N GLY A 359 -6.29 20.60 -23.86
CA GLY A 359 -4.87 20.89 -24.10
C GLY A 359 -3.90 19.99 -23.30
N ARG A 360 -4.42 19.04 -22.55
CA ARG A 360 -3.63 18.02 -21.82
C ARG A 360 -3.51 16.77 -22.66
N ARG A 361 -2.30 16.29 -22.77
CA ARG A 361 -1.95 15.09 -23.51
C ARG A 361 -1.55 13.98 -22.55
N THR A 362 -2.04 12.77 -22.79
CA THR A 362 -1.61 11.58 -22.05
C THR A 362 -0.22 11.11 -22.50
N ASN A 363 0.36 10.18 -21.74
CA ASN A 363 1.41 9.32 -22.27
C ASN A 363 0.87 8.52 -23.47
N ILE A 364 1.79 7.99 -24.25
CA ILE A 364 1.44 7.05 -25.34
C ILE A 364 1.02 5.71 -24.75
N PHE A 365 0.17 4.98 -25.49
CA PHE A 365 -0.19 3.61 -25.19
C PHE A 365 -0.36 2.80 -26.48
N PRO A 366 -0.12 1.49 -26.48
CA PRO A 366 -0.36 0.64 -27.63
C PRO A 366 -1.85 0.25 -27.75
N VAL A 367 -2.32 0.05 -28.97
CA VAL A 367 -3.43 -0.84 -29.30
C VAL A 367 -2.81 -2.01 -30.03
N ALA A 368 -2.79 -3.19 -29.39
CA ALA A 368 -2.09 -4.36 -29.90
C ALA A 368 -2.72 -5.66 -29.38
N ALA A 369 -2.71 -6.72 -30.17
CA ALA A 369 -3.25 -8.00 -29.73
C ALA A 369 -2.52 -8.56 -28.51
N ASP A 370 -1.23 -8.27 -28.39
CA ASP A 370 -0.36 -8.71 -27.31
C ASP A 370 -0.19 -7.68 -26.16
N ALA A 371 -1.08 -6.70 -26.02
CA ALA A 371 -0.97 -5.63 -25.02
C ALA A 371 -0.76 -6.15 -23.60
N TYR A 372 -1.36 -7.29 -23.24
CA TYR A 372 -1.25 -7.89 -21.90
C TYR A 372 -0.26 -9.06 -21.81
N SER A 373 0.41 -9.45 -22.89
CA SER A 373 1.22 -10.68 -22.95
C SER A 373 2.39 -10.72 -21.95
N LYS A 374 2.89 -9.56 -21.52
CA LYS A 374 4.09 -9.43 -20.66
C LYS A 374 3.83 -8.74 -19.33
N VAL A 375 2.59 -8.41 -18.98
CA VAL A 375 2.30 -7.63 -17.76
C VAL A 375 2.60 -8.38 -16.46
N TRP A 376 2.61 -9.71 -16.51
CA TRP A 376 2.88 -10.58 -15.38
C TRP A 376 4.38 -10.88 -15.16
N ILE A 377 5.21 -10.77 -16.21
CA ILE A 377 6.60 -11.18 -16.18
C ILE A 377 7.42 -10.45 -15.10
N PRO A 378 7.39 -9.11 -15.01
CA PRO A 378 8.16 -8.43 -13.99
C PRO A 378 7.76 -8.82 -12.56
N THR A 379 6.49 -9.21 -12.36
CA THR A 379 5.99 -9.63 -11.04
C THR A 379 6.47 -11.03 -10.65
N LEU A 380 6.72 -11.91 -11.59
CA LEU A 380 7.43 -13.15 -11.29
C LEU A 380 8.90 -12.86 -10.94
N ASP A 381 9.53 -11.97 -11.71
CA ASP A 381 10.94 -11.66 -11.53
C ASP A 381 11.24 -10.94 -10.20
N VAL A 382 10.30 -10.13 -9.67
CA VAL A 382 10.48 -9.39 -8.39
C VAL A 382 10.68 -10.30 -7.18
N TRP A 383 10.20 -11.54 -7.23
CA TRP A 383 10.36 -12.51 -6.16
C TRP A 383 11.81 -12.83 -5.83
N PHE A 384 12.69 -12.81 -6.82
CA PHE A 384 14.09 -13.13 -6.64
C PHE A 384 14.85 -12.07 -5.86
N PRO A 385 14.87 -10.80 -6.25
CA PRO A 385 15.63 -9.79 -5.52
C PRO A 385 14.94 -9.27 -4.25
N GLU A 386 13.64 -9.46 -4.09
CA GLU A 386 12.87 -8.79 -3.03
C GLU A 386 12.38 -9.74 -1.95
N GLN A 387 12.05 -10.99 -2.28
CA GLN A 387 11.32 -11.86 -1.35
C GLN A 387 12.09 -13.08 -0.86
N MET A 388 13.09 -13.60 -1.58
CA MET A 388 13.74 -14.87 -1.22
C MET A 388 14.60 -14.78 0.04
N ASP A 389 14.17 -15.44 1.12
CA ASP A 389 14.94 -15.58 2.35
C ASP A 389 16.02 -16.67 2.22
N HIS A 390 17.01 -16.68 3.12
CA HIS A 390 18.10 -17.66 3.20
C HIS A 390 18.97 -17.83 1.94
N MET A 391 18.85 -16.93 0.96
CA MET A 391 19.55 -17.00 -0.32
C MET A 391 20.39 -15.76 -0.57
N GLN A 392 21.56 -15.94 -1.16
CA GLN A 392 22.28 -14.84 -1.79
C GLN A 392 21.72 -14.62 -3.20
N VAL A 393 21.27 -13.41 -3.48
CA VAL A 393 20.68 -13.07 -4.79
C VAL A 393 21.58 -12.12 -5.55
N LYS A 394 21.95 -12.53 -6.77
CA LYS A 394 22.82 -11.77 -7.66
C LYS A 394 22.14 -11.52 -9.01
N GLU A 395 22.43 -10.37 -9.58
CA GLU A 395 22.03 -9.98 -10.93
C GLU A 395 23.19 -9.26 -11.62
N GLY A 396 23.81 -9.88 -12.62
CA GLY A 396 24.97 -9.31 -13.30
C GLY A 396 26.10 -8.95 -12.33
N TYR A 397 26.36 -7.65 -12.19
CA TYR A 397 27.37 -7.10 -11.25
C TYR A 397 26.80 -6.70 -9.89
N ARG A 398 25.46 -6.78 -9.71
CA ARG A 398 24.76 -6.42 -8.49
C ARG A 398 24.59 -7.64 -7.59
N VAL A 399 24.81 -7.45 -6.29
CA VAL A 399 24.31 -8.35 -5.27
C VAL A 399 23.12 -7.64 -4.60
N TRP A 400 21.95 -8.21 -4.72
CA TRP A 400 20.74 -7.66 -4.11
C TRP A 400 20.78 -7.80 -2.60
N HIS A 401 21.08 -9.00 -2.12
CA HIS A 401 21.34 -9.27 -0.71
C HIS A 401 22.19 -10.55 -0.54
N SER A 402 22.82 -10.69 0.60
CA SER A 402 23.46 -11.93 1.06
C SER A 402 22.39 -12.91 1.56
N ALA A 403 22.81 -14.11 1.94
CA ALA A 403 21.93 -15.09 2.58
C ALA A 403 21.77 -14.73 4.07
N PRO A 404 20.59 -14.24 4.51
CA PRO A 404 20.33 -13.91 5.90
C PRO A 404 19.76 -15.11 6.65
N HIS A 405 19.65 -14.99 7.99
CA HIS A 405 18.88 -15.89 8.87
C HIS A 405 19.29 -17.38 8.79
N LEU A 406 20.58 -17.65 8.51
CA LEU A 406 21.09 -19.04 8.46
C LEU A 406 21.18 -19.69 9.84
N ASP A 407 20.85 -18.98 10.88
CA ASP A 407 20.82 -19.34 12.28
C ASP A 407 19.39 -19.51 12.85
N ASP A 408 18.37 -19.37 12.00
CA ASP A 408 16.97 -19.57 12.39
C ASP A 408 16.68 -20.99 12.87
N CYS A 409 15.78 -21.18 13.83
CA CYS A 409 15.06 -20.20 14.61
C CYS A 409 14.99 -20.66 16.08
N LEU A 410 14.48 -19.78 16.97
CA LEU A 410 14.20 -20.12 18.36
C LEU A 410 12.70 -20.33 18.56
N GLN A 411 12.31 -21.16 19.54
CA GLN A 411 10.93 -21.24 20.00
C GLN A 411 10.51 -19.90 20.60
N ALA A 412 9.46 -19.28 20.07
CA ALA A 412 8.88 -18.07 20.64
C ALA A 412 8.47 -18.30 22.10
N PRO A 413 8.79 -17.39 23.03
CA PRO A 413 8.48 -17.55 24.44
C PRO A 413 6.99 -17.38 24.73
N THR A 414 6.50 -18.10 25.76
CA THR A 414 5.12 -17.98 26.22
C THR A 414 4.83 -16.60 26.81
N ASN A 415 3.59 -16.12 26.62
CA ASN A 415 3.05 -14.87 27.16
C ASN A 415 3.87 -13.61 26.78
N THR A 416 4.60 -13.65 25.70
CA THR A 416 5.34 -12.50 25.19
C THR A 416 4.60 -11.93 23.99
N PRO A 417 4.02 -10.71 24.09
CA PRO A 417 3.46 -10.03 22.96
C PRO A 417 4.57 -9.56 22.01
N HIS A 418 4.28 -9.59 20.74
CA HIS A 418 5.17 -9.10 19.69
C HIS A 418 4.64 -7.79 19.10
N PHE A 419 5.52 -6.89 18.69
CA PHE A 419 5.15 -5.58 18.15
C PHE A 419 4.34 -5.73 16.84
N ASP A 420 4.58 -6.77 16.05
CA ASP A 420 3.84 -7.10 14.82
C ASP A 420 2.57 -7.92 15.07
N MET A 421 2.04 -7.85 16.26
CA MET A 421 0.79 -8.53 16.63
C MET A 421 0.88 -10.06 16.60
N PHE A 422 2.09 -10.64 16.51
CA PHE A 422 2.30 -12.06 16.76
C PHE A 422 2.18 -12.35 18.25
N GLU A 423 1.59 -13.46 18.61
CA GLU A 423 1.42 -13.87 19.99
C GLU A 423 1.56 -15.39 20.10
N GLN A 424 2.41 -15.84 21.02
CA GLN A 424 2.52 -17.26 21.34
C GLN A 424 1.39 -17.73 22.27
N GLY A 425 0.94 -16.87 23.13
CA GLY A 425 -0.01 -17.20 24.18
C GLY A 425 0.62 -17.98 25.34
N PRO A 426 -0.20 -18.57 26.23
CA PRO A 426 0.27 -19.25 27.44
C PRO A 426 0.82 -20.66 27.21
N GLU A 427 0.66 -21.23 26.02
CA GLU A 427 1.03 -22.61 25.68
C GLU A 427 1.97 -22.65 24.47
N LEU A 428 2.95 -23.53 24.50
CA LEU A 428 3.94 -23.63 23.44
C LEU A 428 3.47 -24.42 22.21
N PHE A 429 2.56 -25.37 22.33
CA PHE A 429 2.16 -26.28 21.25
C PHE A 429 3.34 -26.92 20.49
N SER A 430 4.45 -27.14 21.17
CA SER A 430 5.75 -27.52 20.59
C SER A 430 6.49 -28.46 21.54
N PRO A 431 7.33 -29.38 21.03
CA PRO A 431 8.22 -30.17 21.89
C PRO A 431 9.41 -29.35 22.46
N TYR A 432 9.63 -28.14 21.97
CA TYR A 432 10.72 -27.27 22.39
C TYR A 432 10.30 -26.34 23.53
N LYS A 433 11.26 -25.86 24.31
CA LYS A 433 11.04 -24.89 25.39
C LYS A 433 11.21 -23.46 24.89
N ASP A 434 10.78 -22.47 25.70
CA ASP A 434 11.01 -21.06 25.45
C ASP A 434 12.48 -20.82 25.10
N TYR A 435 12.73 -20.12 23.99
CA TYR A 435 14.07 -19.79 23.47
C TYR A 435 14.94 -21.00 23.08
N GLU A 436 14.40 -22.21 23.01
CA GLU A 436 15.14 -23.37 22.54
C GLU A 436 15.30 -23.32 21.02
N PHE A 437 16.53 -23.55 20.54
CA PHE A 437 16.82 -23.58 19.11
C PHE A 437 16.12 -24.77 18.42
N ILE A 438 15.45 -24.47 17.30
CA ILE A 438 14.72 -25.44 16.49
C ILE A 438 15.45 -25.61 15.15
N PRO A 439 16.17 -26.70 14.91
CA PRO A 439 16.97 -26.87 13.70
C PRO A 439 16.14 -27.08 12.44
N GLY A 440 16.65 -26.57 11.30
CA GLY A 440 16.13 -26.84 9.98
C GLY A 440 15.13 -25.81 9.46
N PHE A 441 15.19 -24.60 9.99
CA PHE A 441 14.45 -23.43 9.48
C PHE A 441 15.34 -22.45 8.72
N ASP A 442 16.55 -22.81 8.45
CA ASP A 442 17.56 -22.05 7.74
C ASP A 442 17.48 -22.24 6.21
N ALA A 443 16.32 -22.56 5.67
CA ALA A 443 16.14 -22.82 4.22
C ALA A 443 14.73 -22.52 3.73
N GLY A 444 14.68 -21.86 2.58
CA GLY A 444 13.42 -21.52 1.91
C GLY A 444 12.68 -20.34 2.56
N GLY A 445 11.53 -20.03 2.04
CA GLY A 445 10.67 -18.96 2.53
C GLY A 445 10.85 -17.63 1.82
N TRP A 446 9.85 -16.80 2.02
CA TRP A 446 9.82 -15.45 1.48
C TRP A 446 9.61 -14.45 2.59
N PHE A 447 10.24 -13.30 2.49
CA PHE A 447 9.86 -12.15 3.28
C PHE A 447 8.43 -11.74 2.93
N ASP A 448 7.58 -11.54 3.94
CA ASP A 448 6.14 -11.35 3.71
C ASP A 448 5.83 -10.05 2.98
N ALA A 449 6.49 -8.97 3.36
CA ALA A 449 6.23 -7.63 2.85
C ALA A 449 7.47 -6.74 2.89
N GLY A 450 7.40 -5.61 3.57
CA GLY A 450 8.53 -4.70 3.81
C GLY A 450 9.35 -5.03 5.04
N ASP A 451 9.11 -6.14 5.68
CA ASP A 451 9.82 -6.71 6.82
C ASP A 451 10.50 -8.03 6.46
N PHE A 452 11.09 -8.69 7.44
CA PHE A 452 11.78 -9.96 7.24
C PHE A 452 11.03 -11.14 7.87
N ASP A 453 9.71 -11.06 7.94
CA ASP A 453 8.87 -12.11 8.50
C ASP A 453 8.63 -13.25 7.52
N ILE A 454 8.39 -14.43 8.05
CA ILE A 454 7.76 -15.56 7.34
C ILE A 454 6.35 -15.73 7.91
N GLU A 455 5.38 -15.05 7.32
CA GLU A 455 3.97 -15.15 7.70
C GLU A 455 3.34 -16.37 7.00
N SER A 456 2.96 -17.37 7.79
CA SER A 456 2.56 -18.67 7.24
C SER A 456 1.25 -18.63 6.44
N GLY A 457 0.31 -17.76 6.82
CA GLY A 457 -0.96 -17.61 6.12
C GLY A 457 -0.75 -17.06 4.71
N SER A 458 0.05 -16.01 4.60
CA SER A 458 0.45 -15.41 3.33
C SER A 458 1.18 -16.41 2.43
N HIS A 459 2.16 -17.15 2.98
CA HIS A 459 2.87 -18.21 2.26
C HIS A 459 1.93 -19.28 1.69
N CYS A 460 0.97 -19.73 2.47
CA CYS A 460 -0.03 -20.70 2.01
C CYS A 460 -0.88 -20.14 0.86
N GLY A 461 -1.26 -18.87 0.93
CA GLY A 461 -1.99 -18.16 -0.13
C GLY A 461 -1.19 -18.07 -1.43
N VAL A 462 0.09 -17.71 -1.32
CA VAL A 462 1.01 -17.65 -2.46
C VAL A 462 1.17 -19.01 -3.13
N LEU A 463 1.46 -20.06 -2.35
CA LEU A 463 1.62 -21.42 -2.86
C LEU A 463 0.37 -21.90 -3.60
N LEU A 464 -0.83 -21.54 -3.12
CA LEU A 464 -2.09 -21.84 -3.80
C LEU A 464 -2.22 -21.10 -5.14
N ASN A 465 -1.91 -19.81 -5.18
CA ASN A 465 -1.95 -19.02 -6.39
C ASN A 465 -0.93 -19.52 -7.41
N PHE A 466 0.30 -19.81 -6.99
CA PHE A 466 1.36 -20.32 -7.87
C PHE A 466 1.03 -21.73 -8.41
N ALA A 467 0.51 -22.61 -7.57
CA ALA A 467 0.07 -23.93 -8.02
C ALA A 467 -1.10 -23.83 -8.99
N THR A 468 -2.07 -22.94 -8.75
CA THR A 468 -3.19 -22.68 -9.67
C THR A 468 -2.67 -22.14 -11.01
N LEU A 469 -1.75 -21.18 -10.96
CA LEU A 469 -1.13 -20.61 -12.15
C LEU A 469 -0.38 -21.67 -12.95
N TRP A 470 0.37 -22.56 -12.27
CA TRP A 470 1.04 -23.68 -12.92
C TRP A 470 0.05 -24.69 -13.53
N ASP A 471 -1.01 -25.03 -12.83
CA ASP A 471 -1.99 -25.99 -13.30
C ASP A 471 -2.76 -25.51 -14.54
N GLU A 472 -3.09 -24.22 -14.61
CA GLU A 472 -3.95 -23.66 -15.65
C GLU A 472 -3.16 -23.12 -16.86
N PHE A 473 -1.99 -22.50 -16.64
CA PHE A 473 -1.28 -21.75 -17.69
C PHE A 473 0.11 -22.27 -18.02
N ARG A 474 0.73 -23.08 -17.16
CA ARG A 474 2.05 -23.68 -17.40
C ARG A 474 3.12 -22.68 -17.86
N PRO A 475 3.40 -21.58 -17.17
CA PRO A 475 4.44 -20.65 -17.59
C PRO A 475 5.82 -21.33 -17.52
N GLU A 476 6.41 -21.60 -18.68
CA GLU A 476 7.72 -22.26 -18.83
C GLU A 476 8.89 -21.26 -18.82
N ARG A 477 8.66 -20.03 -18.27
CA ARG A 477 9.72 -19.04 -18.12
C ARG A 477 10.85 -19.58 -17.26
N ASP A 478 12.05 -19.56 -17.81
CA ASP A 478 13.31 -19.99 -17.19
C ASP A 478 14.37 -18.93 -17.50
N GLU A 479 14.51 -17.96 -16.62
CA GLU A 479 15.43 -16.84 -16.75
C GLU A 479 16.33 -16.69 -15.51
N THR A 480 16.12 -17.51 -14.48
CA THR A 480 16.81 -17.38 -13.21
C THR A 480 17.21 -18.75 -12.66
N MET A 481 18.50 -18.91 -12.35
CA MET A 481 19.02 -20.09 -11.66
C MET A 481 18.80 -19.97 -10.17
N VAL A 482 18.23 -21.01 -9.57
CA VAL A 482 18.09 -21.15 -8.12
C VAL A 482 18.77 -22.43 -7.65
N ASP A 483 19.90 -22.27 -6.96
CA ASP A 483 20.64 -23.36 -6.34
C ASP A 483 20.36 -23.40 -4.84
N GLN A 484 19.37 -24.19 -4.44
CA GLN A 484 18.96 -24.34 -3.04
C GLN A 484 20.09 -24.91 -2.17
N ALA A 485 20.93 -25.79 -2.71
CA ALA A 485 21.99 -26.45 -1.95
C ALA A 485 23.13 -25.49 -1.59
N ASN A 486 23.44 -24.56 -2.48
CA ASN A 486 24.49 -23.56 -2.29
C ASN A 486 23.92 -22.19 -1.85
N ARG A 487 22.60 -22.09 -1.64
CA ARG A 487 21.94 -20.86 -1.21
C ARG A 487 22.22 -19.67 -2.16
N TYR A 488 22.11 -19.91 -3.46
CA TYR A 488 22.53 -18.96 -4.48
C TYR A 488 21.52 -18.80 -5.59
N VAL A 489 21.22 -17.55 -5.92
CA VAL A 489 20.35 -17.16 -7.04
C VAL A 489 21.13 -16.30 -8.02
N ASN A 490 21.02 -16.58 -9.30
CA ASN A 490 21.61 -15.78 -10.37
C ASN A 490 20.54 -15.41 -11.40
N ILE A 491 20.08 -14.16 -11.31
CA ILE A 491 19.07 -13.61 -12.22
C ILE A 491 19.69 -13.42 -13.61
N HIS A 492 18.92 -13.65 -14.66
CA HIS A 492 19.33 -13.70 -16.07
C HIS A 492 20.29 -14.85 -16.40
N PHE A 493 20.09 -15.98 -15.74
CA PHE A 493 20.83 -17.20 -15.99
C PHE A 493 19.91 -18.41 -15.98
N ALA A 494 19.40 -18.81 -17.12
CA ALA A 494 18.51 -19.98 -17.25
C ALA A 494 19.21 -21.27 -16.80
N ASP A 495 18.51 -22.14 -16.08
CA ASP A 495 19.04 -23.41 -15.55
C ASP A 495 18.25 -24.66 -16.00
N GLY A 496 17.28 -24.49 -16.89
CA GLY A 496 16.43 -25.56 -17.41
C GLY A 496 15.24 -25.90 -16.54
N LYS A 497 14.91 -25.04 -15.56
CA LYS A 497 13.76 -25.22 -14.66
C LYS A 497 12.87 -23.97 -14.70
N PRO A 498 11.54 -24.16 -14.81
CA PRO A 498 10.64 -23.00 -14.74
C PRO A 498 10.78 -22.21 -13.45
N ASP A 499 10.97 -20.89 -13.56
CA ASP A 499 11.13 -19.97 -12.43
C ASP A 499 10.01 -20.09 -11.40
N LEU A 500 8.77 -20.24 -11.86
CA LEU A 500 7.60 -20.40 -10.97
C LEU A 500 7.69 -21.67 -10.11
N LEU A 501 8.15 -22.80 -10.70
CA LEU A 501 8.32 -24.04 -9.94
C LEU A 501 9.45 -23.95 -8.92
N GLN A 502 10.53 -23.24 -9.25
CA GLN A 502 11.62 -22.96 -8.31
C GLN A 502 11.14 -22.11 -7.14
N GLN A 503 10.23 -21.15 -7.38
CA GLN A 503 9.61 -20.38 -6.30
C GLN A 503 8.69 -21.24 -5.44
N ILE A 504 7.88 -22.14 -6.01
CA ILE A 504 7.08 -23.09 -5.22
C ILE A 504 7.98 -24.00 -4.36
N GLU A 505 9.08 -24.49 -4.93
CA GLU A 505 10.06 -25.30 -4.19
C GLU A 505 10.62 -24.53 -3.01
N HIS A 506 11.01 -23.26 -3.21
CA HIS A 506 11.57 -22.42 -2.17
C HIS A 506 10.56 -22.08 -1.07
N GLY A 507 9.38 -21.61 -1.44
CA GLY A 507 8.37 -21.15 -0.48
C GLY A 507 7.70 -22.24 0.33
N VAL A 508 7.69 -23.51 -0.16
CA VAL A 508 7.06 -24.61 0.57
C VAL A 508 7.93 -25.16 1.72
N LEU A 509 9.25 -24.91 1.69
CA LEU A 509 10.19 -25.47 2.66
C LEU A 509 9.86 -25.12 4.12
N PRO A 510 9.68 -23.84 4.52
CA PRO A 510 9.36 -23.51 5.90
C PRO A 510 8.00 -24.08 6.33
N ILE A 511 7.01 -24.06 5.46
CA ILE A 511 5.67 -24.62 5.72
C ILE A 511 5.74 -26.12 5.97
N LEU A 512 6.51 -26.85 5.17
CA LEU A 512 6.73 -28.26 5.35
C LEU A 512 7.51 -28.59 6.64
N ASN A 513 8.56 -27.80 6.91
CA ASN A 513 9.39 -27.97 8.09
C ASN A 513 8.62 -27.77 9.40
N MET A 514 7.67 -26.81 9.44
CA MET A 514 6.77 -26.65 10.60
C MET A 514 6.00 -27.94 10.87
N VAL A 515 5.44 -28.57 9.86
CA VAL A 515 4.68 -29.83 10.03
C VAL A 515 5.59 -31.01 10.38
N GLU A 516 6.81 -31.07 9.87
CA GLU A 516 7.76 -32.16 10.13
C GLU A 516 8.42 -32.05 11.49
N LYS A 517 8.76 -30.84 11.94
CA LYS A 517 9.50 -30.60 13.19
C LYS A 517 8.58 -30.37 14.40
N ILE A 518 7.53 -29.58 14.22
CA ILE A 518 6.57 -29.23 15.27
C ILE A 518 5.41 -30.22 15.29
N GLY A 519 4.94 -30.62 14.13
CA GLY A 519 3.87 -31.60 14.00
C GLY A 519 2.55 -31.06 13.49
N HIS A 520 2.39 -29.74 13.37
CA HIS A 520 1.19 -29.03 12.96
C HIS A 520 1.55 -27.68 12.31
N ALA A 521 0.55 -26.91 11.87
CA ALA A 521 0.72 -25.55 11.36
C ALA A 521 1.20 -24.60 12.46
N CYS A 522 2.09 -23.69 12.11
CA CYS A 522 2.58 -22.64 13.00
C CYS A 522 2.24 -21.26 12.45
N ARG A 523 2.14 -20.25 13.34
CA ARG A 523 1.74 -18.89 12.94
C ARG A 523 2.75 -18.23 12.01
N GLY A 524 4.04 -18.37 12.28
CA GLY A 524 5.10 -17.79 11.48
C GLY A 524 6.43 -17.68 12.21
N ILE A 525 7.42 -17.12 11.51
CA ILE A 525 8.75 -16.83 12.03
C ILE A 525 8.95 -15.31 11.96
N ASN A 526 9.31 -14.67 13.08
CA ASN A 526 9.46 -13.24 13.12
C ASN A 526 10.63 -12.83 14.03
N HIS A 527 11.23 -11.67 13.76
CA HIS A 527 12.26 -11.08 14.61
C HIS A 527 11.73 -10.75 16.00
N ALA A 528 12.57 -10.94 16.99
CA ALA A 528 12.25 -10.58 18.37
C ALA A 528 12.25 -9.07 18.63
N THR A 529 12.78 -8.27 17.72
CA THR A 529 13.03 -6.83 17.88
C THR A 529 12.65 -6.03 16.64
N LEU A 530 12.55 -4.71 16.81
CA LEU A 530 12.29 -3.76 15.71
C LEU A 530 13.40 -3.67 14.65
N TYR A 531 14.54 -4.28 14.88
CA TYR A 531 15.68 -4.19 13.98
C TYR A 531 15.54 -5.00 12.69
N GLN A 532 14.49 -5.75 12.54
CA GLN A 532 14.12 -6.36 11.25
C GLN A 532 13.95 -5.34 10.12
N TYR A 533 13.61 -4.10 10.44
CA TYR A 533 13.42 -3.03 9.47
C TYR A 533 14.76 -2.44 9.05
N ASN A 534 15.47 -3.15 8.19
CA ASN A 534 16.75 -2.73 7.64
C ASN A 534 16.73 -2.80 6.11
N ARG A 535 17.77 -2.27 5.48
CA ARG A 535 17.87 -2.29 4.01
C ARG A 535 18.11 -3.71 3.50
N LEU A 536 17.56 -4.01 2.35
CA LEU A 536 17.68 -5.32 1.71
C LEU A 536 19.14 -5.74 1.47
N ASP A 537 20.02 -4.79 1.17
CA ASP A 537 21.43 -5.03 0.94
C ASP A 537 22.26 -5.23 2.24
N GLU A 538 21.66 -5.04 3.40
CA GLU A 538 22.30 -5.14 4.70
C GLU A 538 21.62 -6.12 5.66
N PRO A 539 21.11 -7.28 5.24
CA PRO A 539 20.47 -8.21 6.18
C PRO A 539 21.42 -8.71 7.27
N GLY A 540 22.72 -8.76 7.01
CA GLY A 540 23.73 -9.08 8.01
C GLY A 540 23.90 -8.07 9.16
N THR A 541 23.16 -6.96 9.15
CA THR A 541 23.09 -6.05 10.30
C THR A 541 22.06 -6.48 11.32
N ILE A 542 21.12 -7.36 10.95
CA ILE A 542 20.06 -7.90 11.80
C ILE A 542 20.25 -9.37 12.14
N THR A 543 21.13 -10.07 11.43
CA THR A 543 21.52 -11.45 11.69
C THR A 543 23.01 -11.60 11.50
N ASP A 544 23.69 -12.33 12.41
CA ASP A 544 25.11 -12.66 12.29
C ASP A 544 25.34 -14.05 11.72
N ASN A 545 24.26 -14.78 11.42
CA ASN A 545 24.26 -16.15 10.90
C ASN A 545 24.98 -17.16 11.82
N LYS A 546 24.98 -16.94 13.15
CA LYS A 546 25.57 -17.83 14.13
C LYS A 546 24.55 -18.20 15.18
N HIS A 547 24.41 -19.48 15.42
CA HIS A 547 23.44 -19.99 16.38
C HIS A 547 23.70 -19.50 17.80
N LEU A 548 22.62 -19.17 18.52
CA LEU A 548 22.60 -18.83 19.94
C LEU A 548 23.33 -17.52 20.28
N THR A 549 23.25 -16.56 19.37
CA THR A 549 23.78 -15.19 19.61
C THR A 549 22.71 -14.20 20.03
N GLY A 550 21.43 -14.57 19.87
CA GLY A 550 20.27 -13.80 20.36
C GLY A 550 19.61 -12.92 19.32
N ASP A 551 20.04 -13.02 18.06
CA ASP A 551 19.44 -12.34 16.91
C ASP A 551 18.60 -13.27 16.02
N GLU A 552 18.49 -14.55 16.40
CA GLU A 552 17.67 -15.52 15.68
C GLU A 552 16.17 -15.14 15.77
N ARG A 553 15.46 -15.32 14.67
CA ARG A 553 14.01 -15.12 14.64
C ARG A 553 13.30 -16.17 15.49
N TRP A 554 12.08 -15.82 15.91
CA TRP A 554 11.24 -16.68 16.75
C TRP A 554 10.19 -17.40 15.93
N LEU A 555 10.05 -18.72 16.13
CA LEU A 555 8.93 -19.49 15.60
C LEU A 555 7.77 -19.43 16.58
N PHE A 556 6.67 -18.81 16.15
CA PHE A 556 5.39 -18.78 16.87
C PHE A 556 4.59 -20.02 16.55
N THR A 557 4.56 -20.95 17.47
CA THR A 557 3.97 -22.30 17.27
C THR A 557 2.46 -22.34 17.52
N TYR A 558 1.82 -21.22 17.84
CA TYR A 558 0.38 -21.10 17.91
C TYR A 558 -0.27 -21.52 16.59
N SER A 559 -1.44 -22.22 16.69
CA SER A 559 -2.22 -22.63 15.55
C SER A 559 -3.72 -22.48 15.80
N ASN A 560 -4.48 -22.53 14.74
CA ASN A 560 -5.94 -22.59 14.76
C ASN A 560 -6.45 -23.45 13.60
N PRO A 561 -7.71 -23.92 13.64
CA PRO A 561 -8.24 -24.78 12.58
C PRO A 561 -8.17 -24.20 11.17
N GLY A 562 -8.30 -22.86 11.01
CA GLY A 562 -8.16 -22.17 9.73
C GLY A 562 -6.76 -22.33 9.15
N LEU A 563 -5.74 -22.06 9.96
CA LEU A 563 -4.34 -22.18 9.57
C LEU A 563 -3.96 -23.62 9.22
N GLU A 564 -4.45 -24.61 9.98
CA GLU A 564 -4.24 -26.03 9.70
C GLU A 564 -4.78 -26.45 8.32
N PHE A 565 -5.94 -25.94 7.91
CA PHE A 565 -6.49 -26.20 6.58
C PHE A 565 -5.78 -25.39 5.48
N GLN A 566 -5.26 -24.21 5.77
CA GLN A 566 -4.41 -23.46 4.83
C GLN A 566 -3.13 -24.26 4.52
N PHE A 567 -2.43 -24.76 5.54
CA PHE A 567 -1.26 -25.63 5.37
C PHE A 567 -1.60 -26.90 4.58
N THR A 568 -2.71 -27.56 4.94
CA THR A 568 -3.18 -28.74 4.22
C THR A 568 -3.35 -28.45 2.73
N SER A 569 -3.96 -27.32 2.39
CA SER A 569 -4.21 -26.86 1.02
C SER A 569 -2.91 -26.59 0.28
N ALA A 570 -2.04 -25.76 0.86
CA ALA A 570 -0.79 -25.33 0.26
C ALA A 570 0.16 -26.51 0.00
N LEU A 571 0.29 -27.42 0.97
CA LEU A 571 1.12 -28.61 0.83
C LEU A 571 0.59 -29.58 -0.23
N ALA A 572 -0.73 -29.78 -0.33
CA ALA A 572 -1.32 -30.60 -1.39
C ALA A 572 -1.11 -30.00 -2.78
N ALA A 573 -1.30 -28.69 -2.91
CA ALA A 573 -1.10 -27.95 -4.15
C ALA A 573 0.37 -27.96 -4.59
N SER A 574 1.29 -27.70 -3.67
CA SER A 574 2.74 -27.75 -3.93
C SER A 574 3.19 -29.17 -4.31
N ALA A 575 2.65 -30.21 -3.64
CA ALA A 575 2.95 -31.59 -4.01
C ALA A 575 2.60 -31.90 -5.48
N ARG A 576 1.47 -31.36 -5.95
CA ARG A 576 1.02 -31.55 -7.34
C ARG A 576 1.92 -30.79 -8.32
N ALA A 577 2.23 -29.54 -8.02
CA ALA A 577 3.06 -28.71 -8.89
C ALA A 577 4.50 -29.22 -9.01
N LEU A 578 5.10 -29.69 -7.91
CA LEU A 578 6.49 -30.14 -7.83
C LEU A 578 6.71 -31.59 -8.25
N LYS A 579 5.68 -32.29 -8.66
CA LYS A 579 5.73 -33.75 -8.91
C LYS A 579 6.84 -34.16 -9.88
N ASP A 580 7.05 -33.38 -10.93
CA ASP A 580 8.01 -33.68 -11.97
C ASP A 580 9.36 -33.00 -11.70
N LEU A 581 9.39 -31.83 -11.07
CA LEU A 581 10.60 -31.08 -10.75
C LEU A 581 11.37 -31.71 -9.57
N ASN A 582 10.68 -31.96 -8.45
CA ASN A 582 11.24 -32.51 -7.23
C ASN A 582 10.32 -33.58 -6.62
N PRO A 583 10.36 -34.85 -7.13
CA PRO A 583 9.48 -35.92 -6.68
C PRO A 583 9.59 -36.27 -5.20
N GLU A 584 10.75 -36.10 -4.58
CA GLU A 584 10.95 -36.40 -3.17
C GLU A 584 10.29 -35.32 -2.29
N LEU A 585 10.47 -34.05 -2.61
CA LEU A 585 9.77 -32.96 -1.92
C LEU A 585 8.25 -33.05 -2.11
N SER A 586 7.80 -33.37 -3.31
CA SER A 586 6.39 -33.62 -3.64
C SER A 586 5.78 -34.68 -2.72
N LYS A 587 6.45 -35.82 -2.53
CA LYS A 587 5.98 -36.90 -1.63
C LYS A 587 5.90 -36.42 -0.18
N ARG A 588 6.90 -35.69 0.31
CA ARG A 588 6.93 -35.14 1.67
C ARG A 588 5.77 -34.18 1.88
N CYS A 589 5.54 -33.23 0.97
CA CYS A 589 4.43 -32.29 1.01
C CYS A 589 3.07 -33.02 1.07
N LEU A 590 2.85 -34.03 0.21
CA LEU A 590 1.62 -34.80 0.23
C LEU A 590 1.43 -35.57 1.55
N ALA A 591 2.49 -36.19 2.07
CA ALA A 591 2.44 -36.90 3.34
C ALA A 591 2.07 -35.97 4.51
N ALA A 592 2.67 -34.77 4.56
CA ALA A 592 2.36 -33.76 5.55
C ALA A 592 0.92 -33.25 5.43
N SER A 593 0.45 -32.96 4.21
CA SER A 593 -0.94 -32.55 3.96
C SER A 593 -1.94 -33.60 4.44
N LEU A 594 -1.70 -34.88 4.12
CA LEU A 594 -2.57 -35.99 4.56
C LEU A 594 -2.56 -36.19 6.08
N LYS A 595 -1.43 -35.98 6.73
CA LYS A 595 -1.30 -35.97 8.20
C LYS A 595 -2.19 -34.89 8.82
N LEU A 596 -2.08 -33.65 8.35
CA LEU A 596 -2.89 -32.52 8.84
C LEU A 596 -4.37 -32.75 8.58
N TRP A 597 -4.74 -33.16 7.37
CA TRP A 597 -6.12 -33.49 7.04
C TRP A 597 -6.73 -34.53 8.01
N LYS A 598 -6.02 -35.61 8.25
CA LYS A 598 -6.48 -36.66 9.17
C LYS A 598 -6.62 -36.17 10.61
N ALA A 599 -5.74 -35.32 11.06
CA ALA A 599 -5.77 -34.77 12.42
C ALA A 599 -6.97 -33.82 12.59
N ASN A 600 -7.22 -32.94 11.62
CA ASN A 600 -8.14 -31.82 11.77
C ASN A 600 -9.55 -32.08 11.28
N THR A 601 -9.79 -33.13 10.48
CA THR A 601 -11.15 -33.53 10.06
C THR A 601 -11.82 -34.47 11.04
N LYS A 602 -11.11 -34.99 12.04
CA LYS A 602 -11.72 -35.84 13.09
C LYS A 602 -12.61 -34.98 13.99
N ASN A 603 -13.93 -35.21 13.95
CA ASN A 603 -14.94 -34.45 14.70
C ASN A 603 -15.07 -32.97 14.27
N LEU A 604 -14.82 -32.65 13.00
CA LEU A 604 -14.94 -31.31 12.46
C LEU A 604 -16.39 -30.80 12.59
N LYS A 605 -16.58 -29.70 13.34
CA LYS A 605 -17.90 -29.08 13.54
C LYS A 605 -18.32 -28.16 12.39
N HIS A 606 -17.34 -27.60 11.70
CA HIS A 606 -17.47 -26.61 10.63
C HIS A 606 -16.84 -27.13 9.34
N PRO A 607 -17.53 -28.05 8.60
CA PRO A 607 -16.96 -28.70 7.41
C PRO A 607 -16.62 -27.71 6.28
N GLU A 608 -17.25 -26.52 6.26
CA GLU A 608 -16.94 -25.43 5.32
C GLU A 608 -15.49 -24.93 5.41
N MET A 609 -14.87 -25.07 6.56
CA MET A 609 -13.45 -24.69 6.74
C MET A 609 -12.48 -25.59 5.97
N ALA A 610 -12.89 -26.80 5.67
CA ALA A 610 -12.06 -27.80 4.99
C ALA A 610 -12.23 -27.81 3.46
N LEU A 611 -13.09 -26.97 2.89
CA LEU A 611 -13.43 -27.02 1.47
C LEU A 611 -12.20 -26.85 0.56
N GLN A 612 -11.41 -25.83 0.77
CA GLN A 612 -10.21 -25.58 -0.03
C GLN A 612 -9.21 -26.73 0.10
N ALA A 613 -8.97 -27.19 1.31
CA ALA A 613 -8.06 -28.32 1.58
C ALA A 613 -8.54 -29.63 0.95
N GLY A 614 -9.81 -29.93 1.07
CA GLY A 614 -10.43 -31.09 0.42
C GLY A 614 -10.31 -31.02 -1.10
N PHE A 615 -10.56 -29.86 -1.68
CA PHE A 615 -10.45 -29.67 -3.12
C PHE A 615 -9.00 -29.84 -3.61
N GLN A 616 -8.01 -29.27 -2.92
CA GLN A 616 -6.59 -29.45 -3.29
C GLN A 616 -6.13 -30.91 -3.14
N LEU A 617 -6.55 -31.62 -2.07
CA LEU A 617 -6.27 -33.03 -1.92
C LEU A 617 -6.93 -33.89 -3.01
N PHE A 618 -8.15 -33.55 -3.42
CA PHE A 618 -8.81 -34.20 -4.54
C PHE A 618 -8.01 -33.99 -5.85
N LEU A 619 -7.63 -32.76 -6.17
CA LEU A 619 -6.84 -32.47 -7.36
C LEU A 619 -5.51 -33.23 -7.38
N THR A 620 -4.87 -33.39 -6.23
CA THR A 620 -3.57 -34.04 -6.11
C THR A 620 -3.66 -35.57 -6.13
N THR A 621 -4.70 -36.16 -5.51
CA THR A 621 -4.82 -37.61 -5.34
C THR A 621 -5.81 -38.28 -6.29
N GLY A 622 -6.76 -37.53 -6.85
CA GLY A 622 -7.90 -38.04 -7.60
C GLY A 622 -9.01 -38.68 -6.74
N ASP A 623 -8.87 -38.70 -5.42
CA ASP A 623 -9.78 -39.41 -4.51
C ASP A 623 -10.97 -38.51 -4.12
N LYS A 624 -12.15 -38.84 -4.63
CA LYS A 624 -13.40 -38.09 -4.40
C LYS A 624 -13.86 -38.06 -2.94
N LYS A 625 -13.28 -38.84 -2.06
CA LYS A 625 -13.63 -38.78 -0.61
C LYS A 625 -13.35 -37.42 -0.02
N TYR A 626 -12.38 -36.67 -0.55
CA TYR A 626 -11.99 -35.33 -0.07
C TYR A 626 -13.00 -34.25 -0.44
N ILE A 627 -13.81 -34.46 -1.47
CA ILE A 627 -14.81 -33.49 -1.95
C ILE A 627 -16.25 -34.00 -1.69
N LYS A 628 -16.43 -34.95 -0.74
CA LYS A 628 -17.75 -35.35 -0.29
C LYS A 628 -18.49 -34.10 0.26
N ASP A 629 -19.74 -33.93 -0.17
CA ASP A 629 -20.58 -32.78 0.18
C ASP A 629 -20.06 -31.37 -0.30
N PHE A 630 -18.95 -31.30 -1.07
CA PHE A 630 -18.33 -30.09 -1.52
C PHE A 630 -19.30 -29.20 -2.32
N GLU A 631 -20.00 -29.78 -3.33
CA GLU A 631 -20.92 -29.00 -4.19
C GLU A 631 -22.00 -28.26 -3.38
N LYS A 632 -22.49 -28.89 -2.30
CA LYS A 632 -23.47 -28.27 -1.42
C LYS A 632 -22.83 -27.14 -0.59
N LEU A 633 -21.74 -27.42 0.10
CA LEU A 633 -21.16 -26.54 1.08
C LEU A 633 -20.49 -25.31 0.42
N VAL A 634 -19.91 -25.46 -0.78
CA VAL A 634 -19.25 -24.34 -1.46
C VAL A 634 -20.26 -23.29 -1.93
N LEU A 635 -21.49 -23.69 -2.23
CA LEU A 635 -22.55 -22.78 -2.66
C LEU A 635 -23.29 -22.09 -1.50
N ASP A 636 -23.06 -22.52 -0.25
CA ASP A 636 -23.73 -21.95 0.93
C ASP A 636 -23.21 -20.53 1.29
N SER A 637 -22.09 -20.08 0.69
CA SER A 637 -21.52 -18.75 0.99
C SER A 637 -20.97 -18.06 -0.25
N PRO A 638 -21.31 -16.78 -0.48
CA PRO A 638 -20.72 -15.96 -1.54
C PRO A 638 -19.21 -15.82 -1.45
N ARG A 639 -18.63 -16.00 -0.26
CA ARG A 639 -17.17 -15.95 -0.04
C ARG A 639 -16.45 -17.08 -0.75
N ASN A 640 -17.12 -18.15 -1.08
CA ASN A 640 -16.56 -19.30 -1.78
C ASN A 640 -16.62 -19.16 -3.32
N LEU A 641 -17.02 -18.01 -3.88
CA LEU A 641 -17.25 -17.86 -5.31
C LEU A 641 -16.03 -18.28 -6.13
N THR A 642 -14.85 -17.79 -5.79
CA THR A 642 -13.60 -18.14 -6.48
C THR A 642 -13.36 -19.66 -6.46
N LEU A 643 -13.50 -20.27 -5.28
CA LEU A 643 -13.33 -21.72 -5.11
C LEU A 643 -14.37 -22.52 -5.90
N ALA A 644 -15.63 -22.07 -5.90
CA ALA A 644 -16.70 -22.72 -6.67
C ALA A 644 -16.42 -22.68 -8.18
N LEU A 645 -15.95 -21.52 -8.67
CA LEU A 645 -15.59 -21.32 -10.08
C LEU A 645 -14.39 -22.18 -10.48
N GLN A 646 -13.34 -22.22 -9.67
CA GLN A 646 -12.17 -23.07 -9.89
C GLN A 646 -12.52 -24.57 -9.88
N ALA A 647 -13.47 -24.94 -9.03
CA ALA A 647 -13.91 -26.32 -8.93
C ALA A 647 -14.86 -26.77 -10.06
N ALA A 648 -15.50 -25.85 -10.75
CA ALA A 648 -16.54 -26.13 -11.74
C ALA A 648 -16.20 -27.25 -12.75
N PRO A 649 -14.97 -27.32 -13.34
CA PRO A 649 -14.62 -28.39 -14.29
C PRO A 649 -14.64 -29.81 -13.71
N TYR A 650 -14.62 -29.95 -12.40
CA TYR A 650 -14.50 -31.23 -11.68
C TYR A 650 -15.80 -31.70 -11.01
N MET A 651 -16.83 -30.86 -11.04
CA MET A 651 -18.09 -31.06 -10.36
C MET A 651 -19.14 -31.74 -11.28
N SER A 652 -20.32 -31.92 -10.78
CA SER A 652 -21.44 -32.52 -11.56
C SER A 652 -21.90 -31.57 -12.68
N ALA A 653 -22.53 -32.12 -13.71
CA ALA A 653 -23.10 -31.33 -14.80
C ALA A 653 -24.17 -30.31 -14.33
N GLU A 654 -24.85 -30.59 -13.19
CA GLU A 654 -25.82 -29.67 -12.60
C GLU A 654 -25.19 -28.54 -11.78
N PHE A 655 -23.91 -28.65 -11.45
CA PHE A 655 -23.22 -27.68 -10.56
C PHE A 655 -23.24 -26.28 -11.12
N LEU A 656 -22.94 -26.11 -12.40
CA LEU A 656 -22.99 -24.80 -13.07
C LEU A 656 -24.38 -24.16 -12.99
N SER A 657 -25.45 -24.95 -13.21
CA SER A 657 -26.81 -24.41 -13.08
C SER A 657 -27.14 -23.96 -11.64
N LYS A 658 -26.55 -24.64 -10.64
CA LYS A 658 -26.71 -24.24 -9.24
C LYS A 658 -25.85 -23.04 -8.86
N LEU A 659 -24.73 -22.82 -9.55
CA LEU A 659 -23.83 -21.67 -9.35
C LEU A 659 -24.36 -20.41 -10.02
N GLU A 660 -25.11 -20.51 -11.11
CA GLU A 660 -25.62 -19.38 -11.91
C GLU A 660 -26.27 -18.25 -11.09
N PRO A 661 -27.14 -18.51 -10.09
CA PRO A 661 -27.70 -17.42 -9.26
C PRO A 661 -26.65 -16.61 -8.51
N SER A 662 -25.55 -17.24 -8.10
CA SER A 662 -24.43 -16.55 -7.46
C SER A 662 -23.67 -15.66 -8.45
N ILE A 663 -23.58 -16.05 -9.73
CA ILE A 663 -22.99 -15.26 -10.81
C ILE A 663 -23.87 -14.06 -11.14
N VAL A 664 -25.20 -14.25 -11.21
CA VAL A 664 -26.14 -13.12 -11.39
C VAL A 664 -26.00 -12.12 -10.25
N SER A 665 -25.97 -12.59 -9.00
CA SER A 665 -25.76 -11.70 -7.83
C SER A 665 -24.37 -11.03 -7.83
N PHE A 666 -23.36 -11.69 -8.36
CA PHE A 666 -22.01 -11.07 -8.53
C PHE A 666 -22.08 -9.96 -9.55
N LYS A 667 -22.73 -10.18 -10.71
CA LYS A 667 -22.95 -9.14 -11.73
C LYS A 667 -23.71 -7.93 -11.17
N GLU A 668 -24.82 -8.17 -10.47
CA GLU A 668 -25.62 -7.10 -9.86
C GLU A 668 -24.78 -6.22 -8.93
N ARG A 669 -23.87 -6.81 -8.15
CA ARG A 669 -22.94 -6.04 -7.33
C ARG A 669 -21.94 -5.23 -8.16
N LEU A 670 -21.39 -5.80 -9.23
CA LEU A 670 -20.47 -5.08 -10.13
C LEU A 670 -21.17 -3.90 -10.84
N ASP A 671 -22.43 -4.09 -11.23
CA ASP A 671 -23.23 -3.02 -11.85
C ASP A 671 -23.55 -1.92 -10.84
N ALA A 672 -23.92 -2.25 -9.61
CA ALA A 672 -24.12 -1.29 -8.53
C ALA A 672 -22.86 -0.46 -8.23
N ILE A 673 -21.70 -1.10 -8.18
CA ILE A 673 -20.42 -0.40 -8.00
C ILE A 673 -20.16 0.59 -9.14
N ALA A 674 -20.51 0.24 -10.37
CA ALA A 674 -20.33 1.12 -11.53
C ALA A 674 -21.26 2.36 -11.52
N GLU A 675 -22.36 2.30 -10.75
CA GLU A 675 -23.22 3.45 -10.46
C GLU A 675 -22.68 4.32 -9.31
N GLU A 676 -21.94 3.71 -8.37
CA GLU A 676 -21.38 4.40 -7.20
C GLU A 676 -20.10 5.19 -7.53
N ASN A 677 -19.28 4.70 -8.44
CA ASN A 677 -18.06 5.37 -8.88
C ASN A 677 -17.79 5.18 -10.37
N PRO A 678 -17.08 6.12 -11.02
CA PRO A 678 -16.89 6.11 -12.46
C PRO A 678 -16.06 4.93 -12.99
N TYR A 679 -15.30 4.28 -12.14
CA TYR A 679 -14.35 3.22 -12.52
C TYR A 679 -14.97 1.81 -12.51
N GLY A 680 -16.09 1.63 -11.84
CA GLY A 680 -16.80 0.35 -11.76
C GLY A 680 -16.03 -0.74 -11.01
N VAL A 681 -15.15 -0.35 -10.09
CA VAL A 681 -14.41 -1.26 -9.22
C VAL A 681 -14.59 -0.88 -7.75
N SER A 682 -14.42 -1.86 -6.85
CA SER A 682 -14.60 -1.63 -5.42
C SER A 682 -13.47 -0.75 -4.87
N VAL A 683 -13.79 0.49 -4.52
CA VAL A 683 -12.88 1.42 -3.83
C VAL A 683 -13.12 1.32 -2.33
N TYR A 684 -12.12 0.87 -1.60
CA TYR A 684 -12.22 0.65 -0.16
C TYR A 684 -11.70 1.87 0.62
N GLY A 685 -12.43 2.26 1.65
CA GLY A 685 -12.03 3.33 2.56
C GLY A 685 -11.45 2.76 3.86
N GLY A 686 -10.15 2.59 3.92
CA GLY A 686 -9.43 2.10 5.11
C GLY A 686 -8.00 2.61 5.14
N GLY A 687 -7.18 2.07 6.04
CA GLY A 687 -5.75 2.40 6.14
C GLY A 687 -4.88 1.70 5.09
N TRP A 688 -5.46 0.79 4.32
CA TRP A 688 -4.76 0.01 3.29
C TRP A 688 -5.42 0.20 1.93
N GLY A 689 -4.64 0.24 0.86
CA GLY A 689 -5.14 0.44 -0.50
C GLY A 689 -5.95 -0.74 -1.04
N SER A 690 -6.66 -0.51 -2.14
CA SER A 690 -7.71 -1.42 -2.64
C SER A 690 -7.25 -2.39 -3.73
N THR A 691 -6.01 -2.33 -4.21
CA THR A 691 -5.59 -3.13 -5.39
C THR A 691 -5.78 -4.62 -5.21
N GLY A 692 -5.55 -5.17 -4.01
CA GLY A 692 -5.79 -6.59 -3.73
C GLY A 692 -7.24 -7.02 -3.92
N GLN A 693 -8.20 -6.20 -3.52
CA GLN A 693 -9.63 -6.45 -3.74
C GLN A 693 -10.01 -6.33 -5.22
N ILE A 694 -9.42 -5.36 -5.91
CA ILE A 694 -9.66 -5.12 -7.34
C ILE A 694 -9.10 -6.28 -8.18
N VAL A 695 -7.92 -6.79 -7.84
CA VAL A 695 -7.35 -8.02 -8.43
C VAL A 695 -8.28 -9.20 -8.21
N SER A 696 -8.76 -9.39 -6.98
CA SER A 696 -9.71 -10.47 -6.65
C SER A 696 -11.02 -10.36 -7.43
N GLN A 697 -11.51 -9.13 -7.63
CA GLN A 697 -12.68 -8.84 -8.48
C GLN A 697 -12.41 -9.28 -9.93
N GLY A 698 -11.23 -8.92 -10.47
CA GLY A 698 -10.81 -9.31 -11.82
C GLY A 698 -10.67 -10.83 -12.00
N ILE A 699 -10.07 -11.53 -11.04
CA ILE A 699 -9.97 -13.00 -11.04
C ILE A 699 -11.35 -13.65 -11.04
N ASN A 700 -12.25 -13.17 -10.19
CA ASN A 700 -13.63 -13.70 -10.16
C ASN A 700 -14.38 -13.41 -11.47
N ALA A 701 -14.20 -12.22 -12.05
CA ALA A 701 -14.79 -11.88 -13.34
C ALA A 701 -14.24 -12.77 -14.47
N TYR A 702 -12.94 -13.07 -14.47
CA TYR A 702 -12.32 -13.98 -15.45
C TYR A 702 -12.92 -15.39 -15.39
N TYR A 703 -12.98 -16.00 -14.21
CA TYR A 703 -13.59 -17.33 -14.09
C TYR A 703 -15.09 -17.31 -14.36
N ALA A 704 -15.80 -16.27 -13.94
CA ALA A 704 -17.22 -16.13 -14.22
C ALA A 704 -17.46 -15.97 -15.74
N HIS A 705 -16.66 -15.18 -16.43
CA HIS A 705 -16.71 -15.08 -17.90
C HIS A 705 -16.44 -16.42 -18.58
N LYS A 706 -15.41 -17.14 -18.12
CA LYS A 706 -15.03 -18.45 -18.69
C LYS A 706 -16.19 -19.47 -18.70
N TYR A 707 -17.06 -19.44 -17.71
CA TYR A 707 -18.17 -20.41 -17.59
C TYR A 707 -19.54 -19.82 -17.85
N PHE A 708 -19.72 -18.50 -17.76
CA PHE A 708 -20.96 -17.76 -17.92
C PHE A 708 -20.77 -16.49 -18.77
N PRO A 709 -20.25 -16.62 -20.01
CA PRO A 709 -19.93 -15.43 -20.84
C PRO A 709 -21.18 -14.62 -21.19
N GLU A 710 -22.35 -15.22 -21.20
CA GLU A 710 -23.63 -14.54 -21.45
C GLU A 710 -24.09 -13.66 -20.26
N ILE A 711 -23.53 -13.87 -19.07
CA ILE A 711 -23.83 -13.10 -17.86
C ILE A 711 -22.74 -12.09 -17.56
N ILE A 712 -21.48 -12.50 -17.58
CA ILE A 712 -20.29 -11.68 -17.32
C ILE A 712 -19.51 -11.54 -18.62
N GLY A 713 -19.48 -10.34 -19.18
CA GLY A 713 -18.65 -10.01 -20.34
C GLY A 713 -17.20 -9.73 -19.94
N GLU A 714 -16.31 -9.65 -20.93
CA GLU A 714 -14.88 -9.34 -20.70
C GLU A 714 -14.68 -7.94 -20.09
N GLU A 715 -15.60 -7.02 -20.34
CA GLU A 715 -15.52 -5.65 -19.81
C GLU A 715 -15.40 -5.60 -18.29
N TYR A 716 -15.96 -6.56 -17.55
CA TYR A 716 -15.82 -6.65 -16.09
C TYR A 716 -14.40 -7.06 -15.67
N ILE A 717 -13.69 -7.82 -16.50
CA ILE A 717 -12.29 -8.20 -16.27
C ILE A 717 -11.41 -6.97 -16.54
N TYR A 718 -11.61 -6.32 -17.69
CA TYR A 718 -10.80 -5.18 -18.09
C TYR A 718 -10.98 -3.95 -17.21
N ARG A 719 -12.14 -3.73 -16.56
CA ARG A 719 -12.30 -2.66 -15.56
C ARG A 719 -11.28 -2.78 -14.41
N SER A 720 -11.07 -4.00 -13.89
CA SER A 720 -10.06 -4.25 -12.87
C SER A 720 -8.64 -4.01 -13.40
N ALA A 721 -8.35 -4.47 -14.60
CA ALA A 721 -7.06 -4.27 -15.25
C ALA A 721 -6.78 -2.79 -15.51
N ASP A 722 -7.72 -2.07 -16.12
CA ASP A 722 -7.57 -0.66 -16.45
C ASP A 722 -7.33 0.18 -15.20
N PHE A 723 -8.02 -0.14 -14.08
CA PHE A 723 -7.81 0.53 -12.81
C PHE A 723 -6.39 0.32 -12.29
N ILE A 724 -5.91 -0.91 -12.27
CA ILE A 724 -4.54 -1.24 -11.82
C ILE A 724 -3.50 -0.56 -12.70
N PHE A 725 -3.75 -0.47 -14.01
CA PHE A 725 -2.81 0.10 -14.97
C PHE A 725 -2.97 1.61 -15.21
N GLY A 726 -3.74 2.35 -14.39
CA GLY A 726 -3.72 3.81 -14.39
C GLY A 726 -5.05 4.50 -14.61
N CYS A 727 -6.16 3.78 -14.85
CA CYS A 727 -7.49 4.37 -14.93
C CYS A 727 -8.14 4.44 -13.55
N HIS A 728 -7.63 5.34 -12.69
CA HIS A 728 -8.06 5.50 -11.31
C HIS A 728 -8.05 6.97 -10.88
N PRO A 729 -8.63 7.33 -9.70
CA PRO A 729 -8.69 8.71 -9.26
C PRO A 729 -7.31 9.35 -9.04
N PHE A 730 -7.25 10.67 -9.18
CA PHE A 730 -6.17 11.57 -8.81
C PHE A 730 -4.86 11.47 -9.60
N SER A 731 -4.52 10.31 -10.12
CA SER A 731 -3.35 10.13 -10.98
C SER A 731 -3.64 9.09 -12.06
N ASN A 732 -2.70 8.83 -12.93
CA ASN A 732 -2.79 7.81 -13.96
C ASN A 732 -1.55 6.92 -13.99
N VAL A 733 -0.94 6.68 -12.82
CA VAL A 733 0.20 5.77 -12.70
C VAL A 733 -0.27 4.33 -12.65
N SER A 734 0.47 3.41 -13.25
CA SER A 734 0.24 1.99 -13.00
C SER A 734 0.64 1.63 -11.56
N PHE A 735 -0.19 0.87 -10.86
CA PHE A 735 0.11 0.38 -9.51
C PHE A 735 1.06 -0.82 -9.48
N VAL A 736 1.56 -1.23 -10.62
CA VAL A 736 2.62 -2.25 -10.72
C VAL A 736 3.90 -1.56 -11.13
N THR A 737 4.93 -1.62 -10.28
CA THR A 737 6.22 -1.00 -10.59
C THR A 737 6.80 -1.56 -11.88
N GLY A 738 7.30 -0.69 -12.77
CA GLY A 738 7.90 -1.10 -14.05
C GLY A 738 6.93 -1.62 -15.11
N VAL A 739 5.63 -1.66 -14.86
CA VAL A 739 4.62 -2.10 -15.82
C VAL A 739 3.78 -0.91 -16.30
N GLY A 740 3.74 -0.70 -17.61
CA GLY A 740 3.11 0.46 -18.24
C GLY A 740 4.09 1.59 -18.55
N VAL A 741 3.61 2.62 -19.23
CA VAL A 741 4.44 3.76 -19.66
C VAL A 741 4.77 4.70 -18.51
N LYS A 742 3.85 4.81 -17.55
CA LYS A 742 4.03 5.59 -16.31
C LYS A 742 3.70 4.71 -15.11
N PRO A 743 4.62 3.85 -14.66
CA PRO A 743 4.40 3.02 -13.48
C PRO A 743 4.71 3.78 -12.19
N LYS A 744 4.33 3.21 -11.05
CA LYS A 744 4.90 3.55 -9.76
C LYS A 744 6.42 3.42 -9.79
N ASN A 745 7.12 4.36 -9.17
CA ASN A 745 8.59 4.35 -9.04
C ASN A 745 9.06 3.80 -7.71
N VAL A 746 8.20 3.78 -6.70
CA VAL A 746 8.52 3.38 -5.35
C VAL A 746 7.55 2.30 -4.91
N ASN A 747 8.09 1.19 -4.47
CA ASN A 747 7.42 0.25 -3.60
C ASN A 747 8.18 0.18 -2.27
N TYR A 748 7.46 -0.17 -1.22
CA TYR A 748 8.03 -0.46 0.06
C TYR A 748 8.10 -1.98 0.21
N GLY A 749 9.28 -2.50 0.07
CA GLY A 749 9.61 -3.90 0.22
C GLY A 749 10.91 -4.01 1.00
N ASN A 750 11.53 -5.15 1.03
CA ASN A 750 12.79 -5.39 1.73
C ASN A 750 13.99 -4.60 1.19
N ASN A 751 13.83 -4.01 0.02
CA ASN A 751 14.81 -3.10 -0.56
C ASN A 751 14.73 -1.68 -0.01
N ARG A 752 14.31 -1.46 1.19
CA ARG A 752 14.21 -0.14 1.88
C ARG A 752 15.38 0.81 1.66
N ALA A 753 16.29 0.40 0.80
CA ALA A 753 17.30 1.22 0.18
C ALA A 753 16.60 2.29 -0.65
N ASP A 754 16.40 3.41 -0.03
CA ASP A 754 15.98 4.67 -0.55
C ASP A 754 16.00 4.77 -2.07
N PHE A 755 14.81 4.84 -2.68
CA PHE A 755 14.66 5.09 -4.11
C PHE A 755 15.21 4.02 -5.07
N SER A 756 15.53 2.82 -4.61
CA SER A 756 15.80 1.71 -5.51
C SER A 756 14.54 1.34 -6.27
N PHE A 757 14.63 1.30 -7.58
CA PHE A 757 13.54 0.86 -8.43
C PHE A 757 13.65 -0.64 -8.68
N ILE A 758 12.66 -1.40 -8.19
CA ILE A 758 12.51 -2.82 -8.48
C ILE A 758 11.19 -2.99 -9.25
N PRO A 759 11.24 -3.40 -10.52
CA PRO A 759 10.02 -3.59 -11.31
C PRO A 759 9.25 -4.83 -10.86
N GLY A 760 7.93 -4.80 -11.00
CA GLY A 760 7.05 -5.95 -10.85
C GLY A 760 6.21 -5.99 -9.57
N ALA A 761 6.48 -5.14 -8.59
CA ALA A 761 5.70 -5.13 -7.35
C ALA A 761 4.33 -4.47 -7.54
N LEU A 762 3.26 -5.20 -7.20
CA LEU A 762 1.94 -4.61 -7.04
C LEU A 762 1.88 -3.91 -5.68
N VAL A 763 1.67 -2.60 -5.69
CA VAL A 763 1.45 -1.84 -4.45
C VAL A 763 -0.04 -1.80 -4.07
N PRO A 764 -0.40 -1.58 -2.79
CA PRO A 764 -1.80 -1.43 -2.37
C PRO A 764 -2.55 -0.30 -3.10
N GLY A 765 -1.81 0.68 -3.62
CA GLY A 765 -2.32 1.72 -4.50
C GLY A 765 -2.62 3.02 -3.76
N PHE A 766 -3.88 3.36 -3.56
CA PHE A 766 -4.28 4.62 -2.96
C PHE A 766 -4.95 4.44 -1.60
N LEU A 767 -4.94 5.51 -0.81
CA LEU A 767 -5.68 5.60 0.46
C LEU A 767 -6.83 6.59 0.32
N LEU A 768 -8.03 6.19 0.74
CA LEU A 768 -9.15 7.10 0.88
C LEU A 768 -9.14 7.70 2.29
N LEU A 769 -8.75 8.98 2.38
CA LEU A 769 -8.85 9.76 3.60
C LEU A 769 -10.26 10.35 3.70
N GLN A 770 -10.98 9.87 4.69
CA GLN A 770 -12.36 10.33 4.91
C GLN A 770 -12.40 11.84 5.14
N PRO A 771 -13.43 12.54 4.63
CA PRO A 771 -14.59 11.96 3.96
C PRO A 771 -14.41 11.74 2.45
N ASP A 772 -13.42 12.33 1.78
CA ASP A 772 -13.46 12.41 0.33
C ASP A 772 -12.13 12.56 -0.41
N TYR A 773 -11.00 12.54 0.29
CA TYR A 773 -9.70 12.73 -0.37
C TYR A 773 -9.01 11.40 -0.64
N ILE A 774 -8.61 11.20 -1.90
CA ILE A 774 -7.73 10.08 -2.28
C ILE A 774 -6.28 10.54 -2.28
N GLU A 775 -5.49 9.92 -1.41
CA GLU A 775 -4.05 10.07 -1.43
C GLU A 775 -3.45 9.00 -2.32
N ASN A 776 -2.74 9.45 -3.36
CA ASN A 776 -2.04 8.57 -4.27
C ASN A 776 -0.76 9.22 -4.76
N LYS A 777 0.36 8.89 -4.12
CA LYS A 777 1.68 9.35 -4.53
C LYS A 777 2.44 8.25 -5.26
N ASP A 778 3.23 8.64 -6.24
CA ASP A 778 4.07 7.74 -7.02
C ASP A 778 5.55 7.77 -6.58
N ASP A 779 5.88 8.60 -5.59
CA ASP A 779 7.22 8.76 -5.03
C ASP A 779 7.17 8.94 -3.49
N TRP A 780 8.29 9.38 -2.91
CA TRP A 780 8.41 9.65 -1.48
C TRP A 780 7.45 10.74 -0.95
N PRO A 781 6.97 10.67 0.28
CA PRO A 781 7.09 9.53 1.19
C PRO A 781 6.09 8.47 0.82
N PHE A 782 6.45 7.24 1.05
CA PHE A 782 5.46 6.19 0.96
C PHE A 782 4.77 5.99 2.29
N PHE A 783 3.47 5.78 2.21
CA PHE A 783 2.67 5.24 3.29
C PHE A 783 2.60 3.73 3.12
N TRP A 784 2.70 2.97 4.17
CA TRP A 784 2.63 1.51 4.10
C TRP A 784 1.40 1.05 3.34
N GLY A 785 0.23 1.45 3.83
CA GLY A 785 -1.03 1.08 3.21
C GLY A 785 -1.19 1.51 1.74
N GLN A 786 -0.27 2.28 1.19
CA GLN A 786 -0.29 2.77 -0.19
C GLN A 786 0.78 2.14 -1.08
N ASN A 787 1.95 1.84 -0.53
CA ASN A 787 3.12 1.48 -1.33
C ASN A 787 3.78 0.17 -0.92
N GLU A 788 3.36 -0.50 0.16
CA GLU A 788 3.99 -1.73 0.58
C GLU A 788 3.59 -2.89 -0.34
N ALA A 789 4.57 -3.46 -1.01
CA ALA A 789 4.39 -4.69 -1.75
C ALA A 789 4.37 -5.89 -0.80
N THR A 790 3.34 -6.74 -0.93
CA THR A 790 3.21 -7.97 -0.16
C THR A 790 3.28 -9.19 -1.06
N ILE A 791 3.74 -10.32 -0.53
CA ILE A 791 3.76 -11.57 -1.30
C ILE A 791 2.36 -11.97 -1.76
N GLY A 792 1.35 -11.77 -0.91
CA GLY A 792 -0.04 -12.09 -1.24
C GLY A 792 -0.58 -11.24 -2.40
N GLY A 793 -0.29 -9.94 -2.39
CA GLY A 793 -0.65 -9.01 -3.45
C GLY A 793 0.03 -9.37 -4.78
N ASN A 794 1.34 -9.58 -4.73
CA ASN A 794 2.14 -9.95 -5.90
C ASN A 794 1.68 -11.29 -6.52
N ALA A 795 1.43 -12.32 -5.70
CA ALA A 795 0.97 -13.62 -6.20
C ALA A 795 -0.42 -13.57 -6.83
N SER A 796 -1.32 -12.80 -6.22
CA SER A 796 -2.68 -12.62 -6.77
C SER A 796 -2.64 -11.86 -8.10
N TYR A 797 -1.82 -10.81 -8.20
CA TYR A 797 -1.65 -10.08 -9.44
C TYR A 797 -0.93 -10.93 -10.52
N LEU A 798 0.06 -11.73 -10.15
CA LEU A 798 0.73 -12.63 -11.08
C LEU A 798 -0.27 -13.59 -11.73
N LEU A 799 -1.19 -14.16 -10.96
CA LEU A 799 -2.29 -14.97 -11.47
C LEU A 799 -3.20 -14.16 -12.39
N PHE A 800 -3.63 -12.97 -11.97
CA PHE A 800 -4.51 -12.11 -12.75
C PHE A 800 -3.85 -11.62 -14.05
N GLY A 801 -2.59 -11.18 -13.99
CA GLY A 801 -1.83 -10.76 -15.16
C GLY A 801 -1.65 -11.87 -16.21
N THR A 802 -1.48 -13.12 -15.75
CA THR A 802 -1.43 -14.28 -16.64
C THR A 802 -2.81 -14.58 -17.26
N MET A 803 -3.89 -14.42 -16.48
CA MET A 803 -5.27 -14.51 -17.02
C MET A 803 -5.51 -13.47 -18.11
N LEU A 804 -5.08 -12.22 -17.91
CA LEU A 804 -5.18 -11.17 -18.93
C LEU A 804 -4.39 -11.51 -20.20
N SER A 805 -3.20 -12.09 -20.03
CA SER A 805 -2.40 -12.58 -21.17
C SER A 805 -3.15 -13.64 -21.97
N SER A 806 -3.82 -14.57 -21.30
CA SER A 806 -4.54 -15.67 -21.94
C SER A 806 -5.83 -15.25 -22.67
N LEU A 807 -6.42 -14.08 -22.32
CA LEU A 807 -7.57 -13.52 -23.04
C LEU A 807 -7.17 -12.93 -24.40
N ALA A 808 -5.91 -12.57 -24.57
CA ALA A 808 -5.38 -11.97 -25.78
C ALA A 808 -4.91 -13.00 -26.81
N GLU A 809 -4.73 -14.28 -26.42
CA GLU A 809 -4.41 -15.40 -27.28
C GLU A 809 -5.66 -16.02 -27.93
#